data_48c16886b0f52e8f261566a15eef17e9
#
_entry.id   48c16886b0f52e8f261566a15eef17e9
#
_cell.length_a   1.000
_cell.length_b   1.000
_cell.length_c   1.000
_cell.angle_alpha   90.00
_cell.angle_beta   90.00
_cell.angle_gamma   90.00
#
_symmetry.space_group_name_H-M   'P 1'
#
loop_
_entity.id
_entity.type
_entity.pdbx_description
1 polymer ?
#
loop_
_entity_poly.entity_id
_entity_poly.type
_entity_poly.pdbx_seq_one_letter_code
_entity_poly.pdbx_strand_id
1 'polypeptide(L)'
;MKASLKTLAGLFLALALAGCSPGHPFVTVENGRFVRDGKPCNFVGTNFWYGPILASDGRGGDMARLEKELDAMKALGIENLRVLVGGDGADGVYSRIEPTLQTAPGVYNDTLLVGLDRFLVELGKRDMQAVLYINNTWEWTGGYGQYLEWATGEKTLIPLVDGYWPFMQQMRKFQTSKESQQLFFNHLRNIVSRVNSITGKPYCEDPAIFAWQIGNEPRCFSDDPQIRAGFIGWMTEAARIVKEIDRNHLLSTGNEGLMGCEEDPELVRAVNEIPGIDYMTIHIWPYNWSWVRPDHLQEDLDAAIEKTRAYLEFHRQLAGELGLPVVAEEFGFPRDGFQTGMAAPTTARDKYYGYVFSEVGRLLDGANFWGWSGYAVPLHEEWESGDPYTADPSQEAQGLNGVYLTDSTIGVIADAALRCAKAGEASDPILYGHQDDLVYGHAWVVTDIDNDDLTRSDVRDVSGRYPAVVGFDLGGIELGDACNLDGVPFDLMRRAALTHISRGGTVTFSWHPRNPLTGGDAWDISSSEVVRSVLPGGARHDDFMVWLQRAGDFFASLDGAPAIFRPWHENIGSWFWWGGKLCAPEEYKALYKMTHDYFVEERGLTNLQWCYSPNGPISEEDYLSRYPGDDCVDYFGTDIYEYVGPDGLQAAGVRFRRQVRDMLSVLSGLAGSHGKLTCLSETGLEGLKDPHWWCDVLYPAIAGSGIRYVLTWRNAHDKPGHFYAPWKGFDNEEDFRQFAGKDDIKLL
;
A
#
# COMPACT_ATOMS: atom_id res chain seq x y z
N MET A 1 -77.08 -26.66 19.88
CA MET A 1 -76.51 -27.11 21.19
C MET A 1 -75.04 -27.39 21.04
N LYS A 2 -74.30 -26.65 21.86
CA LYS A 2 -72.87 -26.79 22.20
C LYS A 2 -71.80 -26.62 21.09
N ALA A 3 -71.24 -25.45 21.14
CA ALA A 3 -69.97 -25.05 20.54
C ALA A 3 -68.77 -25.79 21.14
N SER A 4 -67.74 -25.97 20.38
CA SER A 4 -66.37 -26.23 20.88
C SER A 4 -65.38 -25.38 20.12
N LEU A 5 -64.80 -24.38 20.82
CA LEU A 5 -63.63 -23.60 20.40
C LEU A 5 -62.43 -24.54 20.28
N LYS A 6 -61.72 -24.47 19.17
CA LYS A 6 -60.31 -24.89 19.09
C LYS A 6 -59.44 -23.72 18.78
N THR A 7 -58.61 -23.40 19.74
CA THR A 7 -57.56 -22.40 19.74
C THR A 7 -56.51 -22.75 18.69
N LEU A 8 -56.30 -21.86 17.71
CA LEU A 8 -55.12 -21.89 16.85
C LEU A 8 -54.07 -21.01 17.50
N ALA A 9 -53.00 -21.62 17.97
CA ALA A 9 -51.78 -20.94 18.34
C ALA A 9 -51.00 -20.65 17.07
N GLY A 10 -50.96 -19.36 16.66
CA GLY A 10 -50.13 -18.90 15.56
C GLY A 10 -48.69 -18.71 16.04
N LEU A 11 -47.81 -19.47 15.46
CA LEU A 11 -46.36 -19.33 15.60
C LEU A 11 -45.93 -18.08 14.78
N PHE A 12 -45.69 -16.97 15.42
CA PHE A 12 -45.03 -15.80 14.82
C PHE A 12 -43.52 -16.15 14.68
N LEU A 13 -43.11 -16.52 13.46
CA LEU A 13 -41.72 -16.56 13.07
C LEU A 13 -41.28 -15.13 12.82
N ALA A 14 -40.64 -14.51 13.80
CA ALA A 14 -39.95 -13.24 13.60
C ALA A 14 -38.71 -13.48 12.71
N LEU A 15 -38.84 -13.21 11.42
CA LEU A 15 -37.68 -12.99 10.57
C LEU A 15 -37.03 -11.68 11.10
N ALA A 16 -35.89 -11.84 11.77
CA ALA A 16 -34.96 -10.75 11.97
C ALA A 16 -34.40 -10.38 10.58
N LEU A 17 -34.99 -9.40 9.93
CA LEU A 17 -34.32 -8.63 8.90
C LEU A 17 -33.17 -7.93 9.62
N ALA A 18 -31.97 -8.48 9.45
CA ALA A 18 -30.74 -7.74 9.66
C ALA A 18 -30.77 -6.59 8.61
N GLY A 19 -31.38 -5.47 8.99
CA GLY A 19 -31.24 -4.25 8.24
C GLY A 19 -29.77 -3.87 8.30
N CYS A 20 -29.08 -3.85 7.16
CA CYS A 20 -27.90 -3.05 7.04
C CYS A 20 -28.30 -1.64 7.44
N SER A 21 -27.85 -1.17 8.59
CA SER A 21 -27.88 0.26 8.92
C SER A 21 -27.13 0.94 7.77
N PRO A 22 -27.68 2.00 7.16
CA PRO A 22 -26.90 2.79 6.23
C PRO A 22 -25.64 3.23 6.98
N GLY A 23 -24.44 2.94 6.40
CA GLY A 23 -23.16 3.33 7.00
C GLY A 23 -23.17 4.81 7.33
N HIS A 24 -22.51 5.20 8.40
CA HIS A 24 -22.37 6.61 8.76
C HIS A 24 -21.44 7.25 7.70
N PRO A 25 -21.89 8.29 6.97
CA PRO A 25 -21.12 8.81 5.82
C PRO A 25 -19.82 9.53 6.23
N PHE A 26 -19.60 9.73 7.53
CA PHE A 26 -18.44 10.43 8.09
C PHE A 26 -17.52 9.47 8.82
N VAL A 27 -16.22 9.81 8.82
CA VAL A 27 -15.23 9.09 9.61
C VAL A 27 -15.42 9.45 11.09
N THR A 28 -15.32 8.44 11.94
CA THR A 28 -15.42 8.58 13.42
C THR A 28 -14.14 8.07 14.07
N VAL A 29 -14.00 8.31 15.37
CA VAL A 29 -12.92 7.74 16.19
C VAL A 29 -13.52 6.78 17.21
N GLU A 30 -13.05 5.53 17.19
CA GLU A 30 -13.42 4.50 18.14
C GLU A 30 -12.16 3.79 18.67
N ASN A 31 -12.02 3.71 19.97
CA ASN A 31 -10.86 3.07 20.63
C ASN A 31 -9.50 3.59 20.13
N GLY A 32 -9.40 4.90 19.86
CA GLY A 32 -8.18 5.55 19.40
C GLY A 32 -7.79 5.21 17.95
N ARG A 33 -8.75 4.80 17.12
CA ARG A 33 -8.57 4.50 15.68
C ARG A 33 -9.66 5.19 14.86
N PHE A 34 -9.36 5.51 13.62
CA PHE A 34 -10.38 5.94 12.66
C PHE A 34 -11.27 4.77 12.25
N VAL A 35 -12.57 5.06 12.11
CA VAL A 35 -13.57 4.10 11.65
C VAL A 35 -14.39 4.74 10.52
N ARG A 36 -14.49 4.05 9.39
CA ARG A 36 -15.35 4.41 8.25
C ARG A 36 -16.25 3.21 7.93
N ASP A 37 -17.55 3.45 7.79
CA ASP A 37 -18.55 2.39 7.54
C ASP A 37 -18.50 1.22 8.55
N GLY A 38 -18.16 1.52 9.81
CA GLY A 38 -18.06 0.53 10.89
C GLY A 38 -16.79 -0.32 10.84
N LYS A 39 -15.82 0.01 10.01
CA LYS A 39 -14.53 -0.69 9.90
C LYS A 39 -13.37 0.25 10.27
N PRO A 40 -12.34 -0.24 10.98
CA PRO A 40 -11.11 0.51 11.14
C PRO A 40 -10.51 0.87 9.78
N CYS A 41 -10.02 2.09 9.63
CA CYS A 41 -9.38 2.53 8.40
C CYS A 41 -8.08 3.29 8.71
N ASN A 42 -7.08 3.03 7.89
CA ASN A 42 -5.84 3.79 7.82
C ASN A 42 -5.73 4.39 6.43
N PHE A 43 -4.93 5.43 6.26
CA PHE A 43 -4.81 6.05 4.94
C PHE A 43 -3.39 6.53 4.63
N VAL A 44 -3.11 6.59 3.32
CA VAL A 44 -2.03 7.37 2.72
C VAL A 44 -2.66 8.56 2.03
N GLY A 45 -2.16 9.73 2.32
CA GLY A 45 -2.63 10.99 1.77
C GLY A 45 -1.49 11.90 1.36
N THR A 46 -1.84 13.09 0.93
CA THR A 46 -0.86 14.11 0.52
C THR A 46 -1.31 15.52 0.87
N ASN A 47 -0.36 16.44 0.96
CA ASN A 47 -0.62 17.87 0.95
C ASN A 47 -0.86 18.34 -0.48
N PHE A 48 -2.01 18.99 -0.70
CA PHE A 48 -2.43 19.56 -1.98
C PHE A 48 -3.03 20.95 -1.77
N TRP A 49 -2.23 21.83 -1.16
CA TRP A 49 -2.65 23.13 -0.65
C TRP A 49 -3.31 24.02 -1.70
N TYR A 50 -2.94 23.89 -2.97
CA TYR A 50 -3.42 24.72 -4.07
C TYR A 50 -4.64 24.16 -4.84
N GLY A 51 -5.20 23.02 -4.41
CA GLY A 51 -6.35 22.37 -5.06
C GLY A 51 -7.52 23.30 -5.32
N PRO A 52 -7.99 24.09 -4.32
CA PRO A 52 -9.09 25.05 -4.52
C PRO A 52 -8.76 26.18 -5.52
N ILE A 53 -7.50 26.56 -5.68
CA ILE A 53 -7.07 27.54 -6.66
C ILE A 53 -7.24 26.96 -8.07
N LEU A 54 -6.77 25.73 -8.30
CA LEU A 54 -6.98 25.03 -9.59
C LEU A 54 -8.46 24.87 -9.94
N ALA A 55 -9.31 24.64 -8.94
CA ALA A 55 -10.76 24.48 -9.11
C ALA A 55 -11.48 25.79 -9.41
N SER A 56 -10.84 26.94 -9.27
CA SER A 56 -11.45 28.27 -9.46
C SER A 56 -11.52 28.67 -10.93
N ASP A 57 -12.43 29.60 -11.24
CA ASP A 57 -12.48 30.26 -12.56
C ASP A 57 -11.58 31.53 -12.59
N GLY A 58 -10.80 31.76 -11.52
CA GLY A 58 -9.94 32.92 -11.37
C GLY A 58 -8.51 32.70 -11.85
N ARG A 59 -7.63 33.64 -11.46
CA ARG A 59 -6.19 33.50 -11.72
C ARG A 59 -5.66 32.22 -11.06
N GLY A 60 -4.91 31.45 -11.82
CA GLY A 60 -4.36 30.16 -11.39
C GLY A 60 -5.33 28.98 -11.51
N GLY A 61 -6.59 29.22 -11.94
CA GLY A 61 -7.55 28.13 -12.17
C GLY A 61 -7.20 27.30 -13.39
N ASP A 62 -7.26 25.97 -13.22
CA ASP A 62 -7.06 24.97 -14.28
C ASP A 62 -7.79 23.67 -13.92
N MET A 63 -9.08 23.63 -14.27
CA MET A 63 -9.92 22.46 -14.01
C MET A 63 -9.43 21.19 -14.71
N ALA A 64 -8.90 21.33 -15.94
CA ALA A 64 -8.43 20.16 -16.68
C ALA A 64 -7.20 19.52 -16.01
N ARG A 65 -6.33 20.35 -15.45
CA ARG A 65 -5.22 19.88 -14.61
C ARG A 65 -5.75 19.26 -13.31
N LEU A 66 -6.64 19.94 -12.61
CA LEU A 66 -7.22 19.43 -11.35
C LEU A 66 -7.79 18.01 -11.53
N GLU A 67 -8.63 17.81 -12.54
CA GLU A 67 -9.23 16.50 -12.81
C GLU A 67 -8.17 15.42 -13.03
N LYS A 68 -7.14 15.71 -13.83
CA LYS A 68 -6.02 14.77 -14.06
C LYS A 68 -5.22 14.47 -12.79
N GLU A 69 -4.96 15.48 -11.95
CA GLU A 69 -4.24 15.29 -10.68
C GLU A 69 -5.05 14.39 -9.73
N LEU A 70 -6.34 14.66 -9.56
CA LEU A 70 -7.21 13.86 -8.71
C LEU A 70 -7.39 12.43 -9.24
N ASP A 71 -7.51 12.24 -10.54
CA ASP A 71 -7.59 10.91 -11.16
C ASP A 71 -6.28 10.12 -10.94
N ALA A 72 -5.13 10.78 -11.08
CA ALA A 72 -3.83 10.15 -10.82
C ALA A 72 -3.66 9.78 -9.34
N MET A 73 -4.02 10.67 -8.40
CA MET A 73 -4.00 10.39 -6.97
C MET A 73 -4.90 9.20 -6.62
N LYS A 74 -6.14 9.18 -7.13
CA LYS A 74 -7.09 8.09 -6.90
C LYS A 74 -6.57 6.76 -7.45
N ALA A 75 -5.98 6.76 -8.63
CA ALA A 75 -5.36 5.57 -9.22
C ALA A 75 -4.19 5.02 -8.40
N LEU A 76 -3.50 5.88 -7.64
CA LEU A 76 -2.43 5.49 -6.71
C LEU A 76 -2.95 5.09 -5.32
N GLY A 77 -4.27 5.21 -5.07
CA GLY A 77 -4.89 4.93 -3.78
C GLY A 77 -4.71 6.06 -2.75
N ILE A 78 -4.37 7.28 -3.19
CA ILE A 78 -4.32 8.47 -2.34
C ILE A 78 -5.75 9.01 -2.24
N GLU A 79 -6.35 8.94 -1.05
CA GLU A 79 -7.74 9.31 -0.83
C GLU A 79 -7.93 10.46 0.17
N ASN A 80 -6.91 10.80 0.94
CA ASN A 80 -6.92 11.88 1.92
C ASN A 80 -6.02 13.03 1.47
N LEU A 81 -6.59 14.22 1.30
CA LEU A 81 -5.87 15.41 0.86
C LEU A 81 -5.90 16.49 1.95
N ARG A 82 -4.74 16.96 2.38
CA ARG A 82 -4.63 18.10 3.29
C ARG A 82 -4.54 19.40 2.48
N VAL A 83 -5.47 20.31 2.71
CA VAL A 83 -5.78 21.42 1.80
C VAL A 83 -5.95 22.72 2.57
N LEU A 84 -5.32 23.78 2.08
CA LEU A 84 -5.55 25.14 2.57
C LEU A 84 -6.89 25.68 2.04
N VAL A 85 -7.70 26.26 2.88
CA VAL A 85 -8.93 26.92 2.44
C VAL A 85 -8.63 28.18 1.59
N GLY A 86 -7.50 28.82 1.83
CA GLY A 86 -6.96 29.95 1.07
C GLY A 86 -6.09 30.87 1.91
N GLY A 87 -5.35 31.75 1.26
CA GLY A 87 -4.47 32.72 1.93
C GLY A 87 -5.19 34.00 2.36
N ASP A 88 -4.54 34.74 3.27
CA ASP A 88 -5.03 36.01 3.86
C ASP A 88 -4.11 37.18 3.44
N GLY A 89 -4.70 38.35 3.19
CA GLY A 89 -3.99 39.60 2.89
C GLY A 89 -4.06 40.00 1.42
N ALA A 90 -3.17 40.94 1.05
CA ALA A 90 -3.11 41.43 -0.34
C ALA A 90 -2.29 40.48 -1.21
N ASP A 91 -2.64 40.38 -2.49
CA ASP A 91 -1.80 39.77 -3.50
C ASP A 91 -0.52 40.57 -3.76
N GLY A 92 0.52 39.90 -4.28
CA GLY A 92 1.78 40.50 -4.67
C GLY A 92 2.72 40.78 -3.49
N VAL A 93 2.50 40.22 -2.32
CA VAL A 93 3.43 40.24 -1.20
C VAL A 93 4.50 39.17 -1.43
N TYR A 94 5.78 39.53 -1.30
CA TYR A 94 6.90 38.63 -1.48
C TYR A 94 6.76 37.37 -0.64
N SER A 95 7.11 36.21 -1.19
CA SER A 95 7.04 34.88 -0.59
C SER A 95 5.64 34.37 -0.22
N ARG A 96 4.58 35.12 -0.53
CA ARG A 96 3.20 34.67 -0.26
C ARG A 96 2.54 34.06 -1.49
N ILE A 97 1.67 33.09 -1.20
CA ILE A 97 0.82 32.50 -2.23
C ILE A 97 -0.22 33.50 -2.73
N GLU A 98 -0.57 33.40 -3.97
CA GLU A 98 -1.64 34.18 -4.60
C GLU A 98 -2.40 33.36 -5.64
N PRO A 99 -3.68 33.65 -5.93
CA PRO A 99 -4.49 34.73 -5.32
C PRO A 99 -4.90 34.40 -3.88
N THR A 100 -5.09 35.44 -3.08
CA THR A 100 -5.54 35.33 -1.69
C THR A 100 -7.05 35.16 -1.59
N LEU A 101 -7.53 34.41 -0.58
CA LEU A 101 -8.93 34.16 -0.32
C LEU A 101 -9.57 35.33 0.44
N GLN A 102 -8.98 35.77 1.55
CA GLN A 102 -9.48 36.86 2.35
C GLN A 102 -8.59 38.10 2.18
N THR A 103 -9.05 39.06 1.39
CA THR A 103 -8.25 40.26 1.04
C THR A 103 -8.28 41.36 2.08
N ALA A 104 -9.29 41.37 2.93
CA ALA A 104 -9.44 42.19 4.12
C ALA A 104 -10.37 41.49 5.12
N PRO A 105 -10.41 41.89 6.41
CA PRO A 105 -11.25 41.24 7.39
C PRO A 105 -12.71 41.07 6.93
N GLY A 106 -13.14 39.82 6.71
CA GLY A 106 -14.48 39.48 6.25
C GLY A 106 -14.76 39.78 4.75
N VAL A 107 -13.75 40.17 3.97
CA VAL A 107 -13.89 40.41 2.53
C VAL A 107 -13.21 39.28 1.76
N TYR A 108 -13.99 38.51 1.04
CA TYR A 108 -13.53 37.27 0.39
C TYR A 108 -13.47 37.43 -1.13
N ASN A 109 -12.57 36.68 -1.72
CA ASN A 109 -12.52 36.41 -3.16
C ASN A 109 -13.57 35.32 -3.48
N ASP A 110 -14.71 35.73 -3.97
CA ASP A 110 -15.82 34.81 -4.30
C ASP A 110 -15.42 33.73 -5.30
N THR A 111 -14.48 34.02 -6.22
CA THR A 111 -14.01 33.06 -7.20
C THR A 111 -13.28 31.88 -6.54
N LEU A 112 -12.48 32.16 -5.51
CA LEU A 112 -11.81 31.13 -4.72
C LEU A 112 -12.75 30.38 -3.79
N LEU A 113 -13.75 31.05 -3.22
CA LEU A 113 -14.81 30.37 -2.47
C LEU A 113 -15.58 29.37 -3.33
N VAL A 114 -15.94 29.74 -4.58
CA VAL A 114 -16.54 28.81 -5.55
C VAL A 114 -15.55 27.73 -5.96
N GLY A 115 -14.25 28.06 -6.07
CA GLY A 115 -13.19 27.07 -6.28
C GLY A 115 -13.14 26.01 -5.20
N LEU A 116 -13.21 26.40 -3.93
CA LEU A 116 -13.28 25.46 -2.80
C LEU A 116 -14.55 24.60 -2.86
N ASP A 117 -15.71 25.19 -3.16
CA ASP A 117 -16.96 24.45 -3.36
C ASP A 117 -16.81 23.39 -4.45
N ARG A 118 -16.25 23.76 -5.60
CA ARG A 118 -16.05 22.87 -6.75
C ARG A 118 -15.03 21.77 -6.47
N PHE A 119 -13.96 22.12 -5.76
CA PHE A 119 -12.95 21.16 -5.33
C PHE A 119 -13.57 20.02 -4.50
N LEU A 120 -14.40 20.34 -3.50
CA LEU A 120 -15.12 19.34 -2.70
C LEU A 120 -16.06 18.47 -3.55
N VAL A 121 -16.73 19.07 -4.54
CA VAL A 121 -17.56 18.29 -5.49
C VAL A 121 -16.71 17.28 -6.26
N GLU A 122 -15.52 17.69 -6.73
CA GLU A 122 -14.63 16.81 -7.49
C GLU A 122 -14.05 15.67 -6.61
N LEU A 123 -13.79 15.95 -5.33
CA LEU A 123 -13.39 14.91 -4.36
C LEU A 123 -14.52 13.91 -4.15
N GLY A 124 -15.74 14.39 -3.92
CA GLY A 124 -16.92 13.54 -3.71
C GLY A 124 -17.23 12.61 -4.89
N LYS A 125 -16.99 13.06 -6.14
CA LYS A 125 -17.13 12.21 -7.34
C LYS A 125 -16.16 11.02 -7.36
N ARG A 126 -15.02 11.14 -6.67
CA ARG A 126 -13.92 10.15 -6.63
C ARG A 126 -13.86 9.38 -5.33
N ASP A 127 -14.80 9.60 -4.41
CA ASP A 127 -14.74 9.06 -3.04
C ASP A 127 -13.39 9.39 -2.37
N MET A 128 -12.99 10.66 -2.46
CA MET A 128 -11.81 11.24 -1.83
C MET A 128 -12.24 12.25 -0.78
N GLN A 129 -11.40 12.51 0.21
CA GLN A 129 -11.72 13.39 1.33
C GLN A 129 -10.63 14.43 1.58
N ALA A 130 -11.02 15.60 2.08
CA ALA A 130 -10.12 16.70 2.43
C ALA A 130 -10.03 16.93 3.93
N VAL A 131 -8.82 17.14 4.44
CA VAL A 131 -8.55 17.87 5.70
C VAL A 131 -8.40 19.33 5.33
N LEU A 132 -9.31 20.16 5.81
CA LEU A 132 -9.34 21.59 5.51
C LEU A 132 -8.71 22.40 6.64
N TYR A 133 -7.50 22.94 6.44
CA TYR A 133 -6.90 23.83 7.43
C TYR A 133 -7.22 25.29 7.12
N ILE A 134 -7.60 26.02 8.19
CA ILE A 134 -8.24 27.33 8.09
C ILE A 134 -7.23 28.46 8.01
N ASN A 135 -6.07 28.29 8.67
CA ASN A 135 -5.06 29.33 8.81
C ASN A 135 -3.66 28.72 8.90
N ASN A 136 -2.65 29.55 9.11
CA ASN A 136 -1.24 29.15 9.17
C ASN A 136 -0.49 29.99 10.20
N THR A 137 0.51 29.42 10.85
CA THR A 137 1.47 30.19 11.63
C THR A 137 2.40 31.01 10.73
N TRP A 138 2.79 30.43 9.59
CA TRP A 138 3.77 30.98 8.68
C TRP A 138 3.17 32.01 7.72
N GLU A 139 3.99 32.98 7.34
CA GLU A 139 3.58 34.14 6.56
C GLU A 139 3.23 33.85 5.09
N TRP A 140 3.66 32.73 4.56
CA TRP A 140 3.46 32.40 3.14
C TRP A 140 1.98 32.30 2.71
N THR A 141 1.08 32.18 3.68
CA THR A 141 -0.37 32.31 3.46
C THR A 141 -0.96 33.58 4.07
N GLY A 142 -0.11 34.51 4.54
CA GLY A 142 -0.54 35.65 5.37
C GLY A 142 -0.63 35.28 6.86
N GLY A 143 -1.34 34.24 7.20
CA GLY A 143 -1.36 33.60 8.50
C GLY A 143 -1.67 34.52 9.69
N TYR A 144 -1.24 34.13 10.90
CA TYR A 144 -1.47 34.91 12.12
C TYR A 144 -0.87 36.31 12.05
N GLY A 145 0.22 36.47 11.31
CA GLY A 145 0.83 37.77 11.06
C GLY A 145 -0.12 38.75 10.38
N GLN A 146 -0.90 38.30 9.42
CA GLN A 146 -1.87 39.14 8.72
C GLN A 146 -3.02 39.56 9.64
N TYR A 147 -3.48 38.71 10.54
CA TYR A 147 -4.49 39.08 11.54
C TYR A 147 -3.95 40.09 12.56
N LEU A 148 -2.66 39.98 12.95
CA LEU A 148 -1.98 40.99 13.75
C LEU A 148 -1.92 42.33 13.02
N GLU A 149 -1.53 42.30 11.74
CA GLU A 149 -1.45 43.51 10.92
C GLU A 149 -2.81 44.22 10.79
N TRP A 150 -3.88 43.46 10.55
CA TRP A 150 -5.23 44.03 10.47
C TRP A 150 -5.72 44.61 11.78
N ALA A 151 -5.39 43.97 12.90
CA ALA A 151 -5.81 44.47 14.22
C ALA A 151 -5.01 45.63 14.75
N THR A 152 -3.69 45.67 14.46
CA THR A 152 -2.77 46.63 15.11
C THR A 152 -2.16 47.66 14.14
N GLY A 153 -2.16 47.40 12.84
CA GLY A 153 -1.44 48.17 11.81
C GLY A 153 0.04 47.84 11.73
N GLU A 154 0.57 46.93 12.57
CA GLU A 154 1.98 46.51 12.52
C GLU A 154 2.14 45.51 11.37
N LYS A 155 3.00 45.85 10.41
CA LYS A 155 3.22 44.96 9.24
C LYS A 155 3.76 43.61 9.64
N THR A 156 3.27 42.58 8.98
CA THR A 156 3.79 41.21 9.10
C THR A 156 5.22 41.14 8.61
N LEU A 157 6.13 40.62 9.44
CA LEU A 157 7.50 40.33 9.07
C LEU A 157 7.55 39.11 8.13
N ILE A 158 8.54 39.10 7.25
CA ILE A 158 8.78 38.02 6.28
C ILE A 158 10.08 37.32 6.68
N PRO A 159 10.08 36.05 7.11
CA PRO A 159 11.28 35.35 7.61
C PRO A 159 12.48 35.40 6.66
N LEU A 160 12.24 35.29 5.34
CA LEU A 160 13.32 35.38 4.34
C LEU A 160 13.95 36.76 4.21
N VAL A 161 13.26 37.83 4.63
CA VAL A 161 13.73 39.21 4.58
C VAL A 161 14.17 39.70 5.95
N ASP A 162 13.34 39.49 6.96
CA ASP A 162 13.48 40.07 8.30
C ASP A 162 14.15 39.11 9.29
N GLY A 163 14.28 37.83 8.90
CA GLY A 163 14.79 36.72 9.72
C GLY A 163 13.73 36.02 10.55
N TYR A 164 13.94 34.70 10.78
CA TYR A 164 13.01 33.85 11.51
C TYR A 164 12.81 34.30 12.97
N TRP A 165 13.87 34.70 13.66
CA TRP A 165 13.75 35.11 15.07
C TRP A 165 12.85 36.32 15.28
N PRO A 166 13.03 37.48 14.57
CA PRO A 166 12.10 38.60 14.66
C PRO A 166 10.64 38.21 14.32
N PHE A 167 10.45 37.40 13.30
CA PHE A 167 9.13 36.88 12.92
C PHE A 167 8.49 36.10 14.08
N MET A 168 9.19 35.12 14.66
CA MET A 168 8.70 34.36 15.81
C MET A 168 8.30 35.25 16.99
N GLN A 169 9.10 36.29 17.27
CA GLN A 169 8.76 37.26 18.32
C GLN A 169 7.47 38.05 18.00
N GLN A 170 7.22 38.33 16.73
CA GLN A 170 5.97 38.95 16.31
C GLN A 170 4.77 37.98 16.48
N MET A 171 4.91 36.70 16.07
CA MET A 171 3.86 35.71 16.17
C MET A 171 3.43 35.40 17.61
N ARG A 172 4.32 35.55 18.61
CA ARG A 172 3.97 35.48 20.04
C ARG A 172 2.85 36.44 20.43
N LYS A 173 2.77 37.64 19.77
CA LYS A 173 1.77 38.65 20.05
C LYS A 173 0.34 38.15 19.73
N PHE A 174 0.19 37.26 18.74
CA PHE A 174 -1.11 36.67 18.40
C PHE A 174 -1.72 35.89 19.57
N GLN A 175 -0.88 35.21 20.37
CA GLN A 175 -1.33 34.34 21.45
C GLN A 175 -2.11 35.09 22.53
N THR A 176 -1.91 36.42 22.64
CA THR A 176 -2.57 37.26 23.62
C THR A 176 -3.42 38.40 23.03
N SER A 177 -3.41 38.59 21.72
CA SER A 177 -4.16 39.62 21.00
C SER A 177 -5.60 39.19 20.76
N LYS A 178 -6.53 39.66 21.61
CA LYS A 178 -7.96 39.33 21.50
C LYS A 178 -8.58 39.83 20.19
N GLU A 179 -8.14 40.98 19.73
CA GLU A 179 -8.59 41.59 18.47
C GLU A 179 -8.22 40.73 17.28
N SER A 180 -6.96 40.30 17.17
CA SER A 180 -6.48 39.43 16.10
C SER A 180 -7.17 38.06 16.11
N GLN A 181 -7.32 37.46 17.31
CA GLN A 181 -8.05 36.19 17.51
C GLN A 181 -9.52 36.31 17.09
N GLN A 182 -10.18 37.44 17.39
CA GLN A 182 -11.57 37.64 17.00
C GLN A 182 -11.75 37.72 15.47
N LEU A 183 -10.79 38.36 14.76
CA LEU A 183 -10.81 38.35 13.29
C LEU A 183 -10.66 36.93 12.74
N PHE A 184 -9.74 36.13 13.30
CA PHE A 184 -9.61 34.72 12.95
C PHE A 184 -10.88 33.91 13.25
N PHE A 185 -11.51 34.09 14.41
CA PHE A 185 -12.74 33.38 14.75
C PHE A 185 -13.90 33.74 13.81
N ASN A 186 -13.95 34.96 13.30
CA ASN A 186 -14.95 35.36 12.30
C ASN A 186 -14.70 34.65 10.97
N HIS A 187 -13.45 34.54 10.54
CA HIS A 187 -13.07 33.76 9.35
C HIS A 187 -13.42 32.28 9.53
N LEU A 188 -13.02 31.67 10.65
CA LEU A 188 -13.33 30.29 10.99
C LEU A 188 -14.85 29.99 10.90
N ARG A 189 -15.69 30.85 11.51
CA ARG A 189 -17.16 30.71 11.42
C ARG A 189 -17.65 30.78 9.97
N ASN A 190 -17.14 31.73 9.21
CA ASN A 190 -17.56 31.92 7.82
C ASN A 190 -17.28 30.67 6.98
N ILE A 191 -16.09 30.06 7.09
CA ILE A 191 -15.73 28.88 6.33
C ILE A 191 -16.49 27.64 6.81
N VAL A 192 -16.52 27.36 8.12
CA VAL A 192 -17.15 26.13 8.64
C VAL A 192 -18.67 26.12 8.45
N SER A 193 -19.32 27.29 8.49
CA SER A 193 -20.77 27.41 8.25
C SER A 193 -21.16 27.56 6.80
N ARG A 194 -20.20 27.44 5.87
CA ARG A 194 -20.46 27.63 4.43
C ARG A 194 -21.45 26.61 3.90
N VAL A 195 -22.31 27.07 2.99
CA VAL A 195 -23.15 26.22 2.13
C VAL A 195 -22.47 26.17 0.76
N ASN A 196 -22.16 24.99 0.28
CA ASN A 196 -21.58 24.77 -1.05
C ASN A 196 -22.50 25.35 -2.12
N SER A 197 -22.04 26.33 -2.87
CA SER A 197 -22.87 27.06 -3.84
C SER A 197 -23.28 26.22 -5.06
N ILE A 198 -22.62 25.08 -5.29
CA ILE A 198 -22.87 24.16 -6.41
C ILE A 198 -23.88 23.09 -6.00
N THR A 199 -23.71 22.47 -4.83
CA THR A 199 -24.56 21.37 -4.35
C THR A 199 -25.73 21.82 -3.51
N GLY A 200 -25.66 23.03 -2.93
CA GLY A 200 -26.62 23.54 -1.95
C GLY A 200 -26.53 22.87 -0.58
N LYS A 201 -25.55 22.00 -0.34
CA LYS A 201 -25.33 21.35 0.96
C LYS A 201 -24.45 22.19 1.89
N PRO A 202 -24.77 22.29 3.19
CA PRO A 202 -23.83 22.82 4.17
C PRO A 202 -22.54 21.99 4.22
N TYR A 203 -21.39 22.62 4.44
CA TYR A 203 -20.12 21.92 4.56
C TYR A 203 -20.13 20.90 5.72
N CYS A 204 -20.81 21.19 6.82
CA CYS A 204 -20.99 20.25 7.93
C CYS A 204 -21.80 18.97 7.56
N GLU A 205 -22.36 18.90 6.37
CA GLU A 205 -23.07 17.71 5.84
C GLU A 205 -22.34 17.08 4.62
N ASP A 206 -21.16 17.57 4.24
CA ASP A 206 -20.43 17.10 3.07
C ASP A 206 -19.41 16.01 3.40
N PRO A 207 -19.66 14.73 3.06
CA PRO A 207 -18.73 13.63 3.39
C PRO A 207 -17.39 13.70 2.65
N ALA A 208 -17.21 14.61 1.69
CA ALA A 208 -15.93 14.90 1.08
C ALA A 208 -14.97 15.65 2.02
N ILE A 209 -15.45 16.14 3.15
CA ILE A 209 -14.62 16.67 4.24
C ILE A 209 -14.31 15.54 5.21
N PHE A 210 -13.01 15.27 5.43
CA PHE A 210 -12.54 14.34 6.46
C PHE A 210 -12.51 15.02 7.83
N ALA A 211 -11.87 16.19 7.89
CA ALA A 211 -11.68 16.92 9.12
C ALA A 211 -11.53 18.43 8.88
N TRP A 212 -11.87 19.19 9.89
CA TRP A 212 -11.42 20.56 10.04
C TRP A 212 -10.10 20.59 10.79
N GLN A 213 -9.26 21.55 10.45
CA GLN A 213 -8.02 21.79 11.13
C GLN A 213 -7.87 23.27 11.48
N ILE A 214 -7.57 23.57 12.74
CA ILE A 214 -7.55 24.95 13.24
C ILE A 214 -6.53 25.78 12.45
N GLY A 215 -5.36 25.23 12.17
CA GLY A 215 -4.34 25.91 11.35
C GLY A 215 -3.21 24.99 10.95
N ASN A 216 -2.33 25.48 10.08
CA ASN A 216 -1.06 24.86 9.80
C ASN A 216 -0.03 25.27 10.85
N GLU A 217 0.55 24.27 11.54
CA GLU A 217 1.65 24.43 12.47
C GLU A 217 1.45 25.50 13.55
N PRO A 218 0.30 25.51 14.30
CA PRO A 218 0.12 26.43 15.40
C PRO A 218 1.25 26.29 16.42
N ARG A 219 1.99 27.40 16.68
CA ARG A 219 3.10 27.47 17.62
C ARG A 219 2.97 28.68 18.54
N CYS A 220 3.40 28.55 19.81
CA CYS A 220 3.46 29.68 20.73
C CYS A 220 4.81 30.40 20.72
N PHE A 221 5.89 29.76 20.28
CA PHE A 221 7.27 30.28 20.26
C PHE A 221 7.75 30.80 21.62
N SER A 222 7.28 30.24 22.74
CA SER A 222 7.54 30.76 24.06
C SER A 222 7.45 29.69 25.16
N ASP A 223 8.28 29.88 26.18
CA ASP A 223 8.20 29.20 27.47
C ASP A 223 7.44 30.00 28.53
N ASP A 224 7.03 31.25 28.21
CA ASP A 224 6.25 32.11 29.10
C ASP A 224 4.86 31.50 29.37
N PRO A 225 4.52 31.24 30.65
CA PRO A 225 3.24 30.62 31.00
C PRO A 225 2.01 31.42 30.54
N GLN A 226 2.08 32.74 30.46
CA GLN A 226 0.98 33.58 30.00
C GLN A 226 0.74 33.44 28.50
N ILE A 227 1.83 33.38 27.73
CA ILE A 227 1.76 33.17 26.28
C ILE A 227 1.24 31.76 25.99
N ARG A 228 1.74 30.72 26.68
CA ARG A 228 1.25 29.35 26.57
C ARG A 228 -0.24 29.21 26.94
N ALA A 229 -0.66 29.85 28.03
CA ALA A 229 -2.06 29.89 28.40
C ALA A 229 -2.94 30.60 27.35
N GLY A 230 -2.44 31.67 26.75
CA GLY A 230 -3.07 32.33 25.61
C GLY A 230 -3.20 31.46 24.39
N PHE A 231 -2.13 30.71 24.06
CA PHE A 231 -2.06 29.74 22.97
C PHE A 231 -3.13 28.62 23.12
N ILE A 232 -3.17 27.93 24.25
CA ILE A 232 -4.20 26.92 24.54
C ILE A 232 -5.59 27.56 24.55
N GLY A 233 -5.72 28.76 25.11
CA GLY A 233 -7.02 29.44 25.25
C GLY A 233 -7.69 29.77 23.92
N TRP A 234 -6.96 30.32 22.95
CA TRP A 234 -7.57 30.63 21.64
C TRP A 234 -7.86 29.37 20.83
N MET A 235 -7.00 28.34 20.89
CA MET A 235 -7.28 27.05 20.21
C MET A 235 -8.51 26.35 20.82
N THR A 236 -8.68 26.42 22.15
CA THR A 236 -9.89 25.92 22.83
C THR A 236 -11.15 26.65 22.33
N GLU A 237 -11.08 27.97 22.16
CA GLU A 237 -12.23 28.72 21.62
C GLU A 237 -12.48 28.39 20.14
N ALA A 238 -11.44 28.22 19.35
CA ALA A 238 -11.54 27.77 17.95
C ALA A 238 -12.21 26.37 17.84
N ALA A 239 -11.76 25.42 18.65
CA ALA A 239 -12.35 24.07 18.70
C ALA A 239 -13.84 24.12 19.12
N ARG A 240 -14.16 24.94 20.12
CA ARG A 240 -15.56 25.16 20.55
C ARG A 240 -16.41 25.68 19.40
N ILE A 241 -15.93 26.66 18.66
CA ILE A 241 -16.65 27.26 17.52
C ILE A 241 -16.90 26.20 16.44
N VAL A 242 -15.90 25.41 16.06
CA VAL A 242 -16.08 24.36 15.06
C VAL A 242 -17.11 23.35 15.53
N LYS A 243 -17.00 22.81 16.73
CA LYS A 243 -17.93 21.77 17.26
C LYS A 243 -19.33 22.29 17.55
N GLU A 244 -19.51 23.61 17.71
CA GLU A 244 -20.84 24.22 17.79
C GLU A 244 -21.55 24.22 16.43
N ILE A 245 -20.82 24.43 15.33
CA ILE A 245 -21.34 24.49 13.97
C ILE A 245 -21.41 23.09 13.34
N ASP A 246 -20.37 22.30 13.54
CA ASP A 246 -20.17 21.00 12.89
C ASP A 246 -19.84 19.93 13.92
N ARG A 247 -20.74 18.95 14.04
CA ARG A 247 -20.59 17.79 14.93
C ARG A 247 -20.31 16.49 14.19
N ASN A 248 -20.30 16.54 12.87
CA ASN A 248 -20.12 15.37 12.01
C ASN A 248 -18.66 15.11 11.69
N HIS A 249 -17.91 16.18 11.39
CA HIS A 249 -16.52 16.03 10.98
C HIS A 249 -15.56 16.02 12.17
N LEU A 250 -14.42 15.37 11.94
CA LEU A 250 -13.31 15.37 12.88
C LEU A 250 -12.67 16.76 12.97
N LEU A 251 -11.94 17.00 14.05
CA LEU A 251 -11.19 18.23 14.28
C LEU A 251 -9.80 17.91 14.80
N SER A 252 -8.79 18.57 14.26
CA SER A 252 -7.43 18.58 14.79
C SER A 252 -6.89 20.00 14.93
N THR A 253 -5.80 20.13 15.68
CA THR A 253 -5.14 21.43 15.83
C THR A 253 -4.27 21.78 14.64
N GLY A 254 -3.65 20.79 13.96
CA GLY A 254 -2.62 20.96 12.94
C GLY A 254 -1.24 21.29 13.51
N ASN A 255 -1.03 21.02 14.80
CA ASN A 255 0.25 21.21 15.47
C ASN A 255 1.25 20.13 15.04
N GLU A 256 2.53 20.45 14.98
CA GLU A 256 3.60 19.53 14.54
C GLU A 256 3.95 18.45 15.58
N GLY A 257 3.35 18.48 16.77
CA GLY A 257 3.73 17.63 17.89
C GLY A 257 4.86 18.25 18.74
N LEU A 258 5.82 17.45 19.16
CA LEU A 258 6.87 17.87 20.11
C LEU A 258 7.67 19.08 19.62
N MET A 259 8.04 19.10 18.34
CA MET A 259 8.76 20.23 17.75
C MET A 259 7.92 21.50 17.69
N GLY A 260 6.61 21.38 17.43
CA GLY A 260 5.64 22.49 17.45
C GLY A 260 5.25 22.97 18.83
N CYS A 261 5.64 22.22 19.85
CA CYS A 261 5.41 22.52 21.27
C CYS A 261 6.69 22.84 22.04
N GLU A 262 7.70 23.43 21.40
CA GLU A 262 8.97 23.85 22.02
C GLU A 262 9.68 22.70 22.76
N GLU A 263 9.59 21.47 22.23
CA GLU A 263 10.11 20.23 22.82
C GLU A 263 9.57 19.92 24.23
N ASP A 264 8.37 20.46 24.59
CA ASP A 264 7.75 20.26 25.89
C ASP A 264 6.60 19.23 25.81
N PRO A 265 6.76 18.02 26.39
CA PRO A 265 5.72 16.97 26.40
C PRO A 265 4.39 17.43 27.06
N GLU A 266 4.45 18.26 28.09
CA GLU A 266 3.23 18.75 28.76
C GLU A 266 2.43 19.71 27.88
N LEU A 267 3.13 20.50 27.04
CA LEU A 267 2.46 21.35 26.07
C LEU A 267 1.84 20.52 24.94
N VAL A 268 2.51 19.45 24.46
CA VAL A 268 1.93 18.50 23.50
C VAL A 268 0.64 17.90 24.07
N ARG A 269 0.69 17.45 25.31
CA ARG A 269 -0.50 16.92 26.01
C ARG A 269 -1.63 17.96 26.05
N ALA A 270 -1.33 19.17 26.53
CA ALA A 270 -2.33 20.25 26.68
C ALA A 270 -2.99 20.63 25.35
N VAL A 271 -2.25 20.64 24.24
CA VAL A 271 -2.77 20.91 22.88
C VAL A 271 -3.74 19.82 22.44
N ASN A 272 -3.47 18.57 22.76
CA ASN A 272 -4.28 17.42 22.33
C ASN A 272 -5.41 17.07 23.33
N GLU A 273 -5.38 17.58 24.55
CA GLU A 273 -6.49 17.49 25.54
C GLU A 273 -7.55 18.57 25.35
N ILE A 274 -7.39 19.48 24.39
CA ILE A 274 -8.41 20.50 24.10
C ILE A 274 -9.74 19.82 23.75
N PRO A 275 -10.85 20.16 24.45
CA PRO A 275 -12.14 19.54 24.19
C PRO A 275 -12.60 19.70 22.73
N GLY A 276 -12.90 18.60 22.08
CA GLY A 276 -13.36 18.57 20.71
C GLY A 276 -12.25 18.24 19.70
N ILE A 277 -11.00 18.10 20.12
CA ILE A 277 -9.93 17.53 19.27
C ILE A 277 -10.12 16.02 19.21
N ASP A 278 -10.18 15.48 18.00
CA ASP A 278 -10.51 14.08 17.73
C ASP A 278 -9.29 13.23 17.36
N TYR A 279 -8.18 13.85 16.91
CA TYR A 279 -6.94 13.15 16.60
C TYR A 279 -5.70 14.03 16.75
N MET A 280 -4.57 13.40 17.02
CA MET A 280 -3.27 14.04 17.17
C MET A 280 -2.60 14.16 15.81
N THR A 281 -2.02 15.33 15.53
CA THR A 281 -1.24 15.61 14.34
C THR A 281 0.23 15.72 14.66
N ILE A 282 1.09 15.29 13.76
CA ILE A 282 2.53 15.50 13.82
C ILE A 282 3.07 15.85 12.42
N HIS A 283 4.11 16.66 12.38
CA HIS A 283 4.89 16.93 11.19
C HIS A 283 6.32 16.43 11.42
N ILE A 284 7.03 16.04 10.36
CA ILE A 284 8.38 15.48 10.46
C ILE A 284 9.25 16.02 9.33
N TRP A 285 10.15 16.92 9.67
CA TRP A 285 10.99 17.62 8.72
C TRP A 285 12.50 17.43 9.03
N PRO A 286 13.11 16.28 8.67
CA PRO A 286 14.50 15.97 9.05
C PRO A 286 15.51 17.04 8.63
N TYR A 287 15.34 17.64 7.45
CA TYR A 287 16.21 18.71 6.99
C TYR A 287 16.01 19.99 7.81
N ASN A 288 14.78 20.48 7.96
CA ASN A 288 14.46 21.72 8.66
C ASN A 288 14.88 21.65 10.14
N TRP A 289 14.86 20.46 10.73
CA TRP A 289 15.26 20.21 12.12
C TRP A 289 16.75 19.86 12.25
N SER A 290 17.53 20.01 11.18
CA SER A 290 18.98 19.71 11.16
C SER A 290 19.30 18.27 11.56
N TRP A 291 18.41 17.32 11.29
CA TRP A 291 18.67 15.90 11.45
C TRP A 291 19.50 15.34 10.30
N VAL A 292 19.42 15.99 9.13
CA VAL A 292 20.23 15.68 7.97
C VAL A 292 20.89 16.95 7.43
N ARG A 293 22.09 16.78 6.89
CA ARG A 293 22.85 17.86 6.24
C ARG A 293 22.61 17.85 4.74
N PRO A 294 22.50 19.01 4.06
CA PRO A 294 22.25 19.08 2.61
C PRO A 294 23.20 18.23 1.76
N ASP A 295 24.51 18.28 2.10
CA ASP A 295 25.56 17.59 1.35
C ASP A 295 25.74 16.11 1.75
N HIS A 296 24.98 15.61 2.74
CA HIS A 296 25.15 14.28 3.34
C HIS A 296 23.82 13.53 3.53
N LEU A 297 22.82 13.77 2.68
CA LEU A 297 21.49 13.20 2.83
C LEU A 297 21.49 11.68 2.95
N GLN A 298 22.34 11.00 2.16
CA GLN A 298 22.45 9.53 2.17
C GLN A 298 23.14 9.02 3.44
N GLU A 299 24.18 9.72 3.90
CA GLU A 299 24.97 9.34 5.08
C GLU A 299 24.19 9.54 6.37
N ASP A 300 23.37 10.59 6.45
CA ASP A 300 22.62 10.95 7.64
C ASP A 300 21.24 10.24 7.70
N LEU A 301 20.84 9.52 6.65
CA LEU A 301 19.51 8.95 6.49
C LEU A 301 19.13 7.98 7.61
N ASP A 302 19.99 7.03 7.93
CA ASP A 302 19.69 6.02 8.97
C ASP A 302 19.52 6.68 10.35
N ALA A 303 20.34 7.68 10.67
CA ALA A 303 20.20 8.46 11.89
C ALA A 303 18.91 9.29 11.92
N ALA A 304 18.48 9.82 10.78
CA ALA A 304 17.21 10.53 10.66
C ALA A 304 16.02 9.58 10.85
N ILE A 305 16.09 8.37 10.31
CA ILE A 305 15.07 7.33 10.51
C ILE A 305 14.96 6.95 12.00
N GLU A 306 16.07 6.77 12.71
CA GLU A 306 16.04 6.47 14.15
C GLU A 306 15.43 7.62 14.97
N LYS A 307 15.74 8.88 14.64
CA LYS A 307 15.11 10.04 15.28
C LYS A 307 13.61 10.11 14.98
N THR A 308 13.24 9.81 13.73
CA THR A 308 11.82 9.72 13.33
C THR A 308 11.10 8.63 14.11
N ARG A 309 11.72 7.44 14.27
CA ARG A 309 11.17 6.35 15.08
C ARG A 309 10.88 6.80 16.52
N ALA A 310 11.84 7.38 17.18
CA ALA A 310 11.68 7.88 18.55
C ALA A 310 10.58 8.94 18.65
N TYR A 311 10.46 9.81 17.63
CA TYR A 311 9.41 10.83 17.54
C TYR A 311 8.02 10.17 17.41
N LEU A 312 7.88 9.19 16.53
CA LEU A 312 6.63 8.45 16.35
C LEU A 312 6.23 7.67 17.61
N GLU A 313 7.17 6.98 18.24
CA GLU A 313 6.92 6.21 19.47
C GLU A 313 6.43 7.09 20.62
N PHE A 314 7.05 8.25 20.81
CA PHE A 314 6.62 9.23 21.82
C PHE A 314 5.17 9.66 21.59
N HIS A 315 4.82 10.09 20.36
CA HIS A 315 3.48 10.57 20.06
C HIS A 315 2.43 9.43 20.12
N ARG A 316 2.79 8.22 19.65
CA ARG A 316 1.91 7.06 19.75
C ARG A 316 1.59 6.69 21.20
N GLN A 317 2.60 6.74 22.08
CA GLN A 317 2.40 6.49 23.49
C GLN A 317 1.43 7.53 24.09
N LEU A 318 1.70 8.81 23.88
CA LEU A 318 0.87 9.89 24.42
C LEU A 318 -0.56 9.84 23.86
N ALA A 319 -0.71 9.62 22.56
CA ALA A 319 -2.02 9.47 21.92
C ALA A 319 -2.80 8.27 22.46
N GLY A 320 -2.10 7.15 22.75
CA GLY A 320 -2.69 5.99 23.41
C GLY A 320 -3.26 6.30 24.80
N GLU A 321 -2.57 7.12 25.58
CA GLU A 321 -3.06 7.60 26.89
C GLU A 321 -4.30 8.50 26.74
N LEU A 322 -4.37 9.28 25.66
CA LEU A 322 -5.48 10.20 25.36
C LEU A 322 -6.63 9.53 24.58
N GLY A 323 -6.44 8.32 24.06
CA GLY A 323 -7.42 7.61 23.24
C GLY A 323 -7.59 8.22 21.84
N LEU A 324 -6.53 8.81 21.27
CA LEU A 324 -6.53 9.50 19.99
C LEU A 324 -5.79 8.71 18.90
N PRO A 325 -6.28 8.76 17.64
CA PRO A 325 -5.46 8.41 16.48
C PRO A 325 -4.29 9.38 16.28
N VAL A 326 -3.23 8.94 15.56
CA VAL A 326 -2.07 9.77 15.22
C VAL A 326 -1.89 9.84 13.71
N VAL A 327 -1.77 11.06 13.18
CA VAL A 327 -1.52 11.30 11.75
C VAL A 327 -0.22 12.09 11.57
N ALA A 328 0.70 11.55 10.77
CA ALA A 328 1.80 12.33 10.22
C ALA A 328 1.25 13.16 9.04
N GLU A 329 0.83 14.40 9.31
CA GLU A 329 0.16 15.24 8.31
C GLU A 329 1.12 15.93 7.35
N GLU A 330 2.37 16.06 7.76
CA GLU A 330 3.46 16.47 6.89
C GLU A 330 4.70 15.65 7.21
N PHE A 331 5.34 15.17 6.19
CA PHE A 331 6.72 14.71 6.21
C PHE A 331 7.29 14.88 4.82
N GLY A 332 8.55 15.25 4.76
CA GLY A 332 9.24 15.48 3.51
C GLY A 332 10.71 15.10 3.60
N PHE A 333 11.30 14.88 2.44
CA PHE A 333 12.74 14.67 2.31
C PHE A 333 13.22 15.22 0.97
N PRO A 334 14.30 15.99 0.92
CA PRO A 334 14.79 16.60 -0.30
C PRO A 334 15.24 15.57 -1.34
N ARG A 335 15.36 16.01 -2.61
CA ARG A 335 16.03 15.23 -3.66
C ARG A 335 17.51 15.03 -3.34
N ASP A 336 18.08 13.95 -3.87
CA ASP A 336 19.50 13.62 -3.67
C ASP A 336 20.40 14.79 -4.08
N GLY A 337 21.41 15.06 -3.26
CA GLY A 337 22.31 16.20 -3.45
C GLY A 337 21.64 17.56 -3.24
N PHE A 338 20.49 17.62 -2.60
CA PHE A 338 19.75 18.88 -2.34
C PHE A 338 19.41 19.67 -3.61
N GLN A 339 19.11 18.94 -4.69
CA GLN A 339 18.83 19.51 -6.00
C GLN A 339 17.33 19.77 -6.18
N THR A 340 17.00 20.79 -6.98
CA THR A 340 15.62 21.17 -7.33
C THR A 340 15.16 20.62 -8.68
N GLY A 341 16.10 20.19 -9.53
CA GLY A 341 15.80 19.71 -10.88
C GLY A 341 15.03 18.38 -10.88
N MET A 342 13.95 18.27 -11.67
CA MET A 342 13.12 17.06 -11.79
C MET A 342 13.89 15.80 -12.22
N ALA A 343 15.07 15.95 -12.85
CA ALA A 343 15.92 14.83 -13.22
C ALA A 343 16.81 14.32 -12.07
N ALA A 344 16.86 15.03 -10.94
CA ALA A 344 17.63 14.59 -9.79
C ALA A 344 16.99 13.37 -9.14
N PRO A 345 17.78 12.36 -8.73
CA PRO A 345 17.25 11.16 -8.08
C PRO A 345 16.55 11.47 -6.74
N THR A 346 15.74 10.53 -6.28
CA THR A 346 15.02 10.60 -4.99
C THR A 346 15.36 9.41 -4.08
N THR A 347 16.57 8.86 -4.19
CA THR A 347 16.95 7.58 -3.54
C THR A 347 16.83 7.64 -2.01
N ALA A 348 17.30 8.72 -1.38
CA ALA A 348 17.18 8.90 0.06
C ALA A 348 15.72 9.16 0.47
N ARG A 349 14.99 9.97 -0.30
CA ARG A 349 13.56 10.22 -0.12
C ARG A 349 12.75 8.92 -0.18
N ASP A 350 12.99 8.08 -1.17
CA ASP A 350 12.25 6.83 -1.35
C ASP A 350 12.40 5.89 -0.15
N LYS A 351 13.60 5.79 0.41
CA LYS A 351 13.86 5.02 1.63
C LYS A 351 13.19 5.66 2.85
N TYR A 352 13.28 6.98 3.00
CA TYR A 352 12.67 7.69 4.12
C TYR A 352 11.14 7.58 4.09
N TYR A 353 10.52 7.81 2.92
CA TYR A 353 9.08 7.65 2.72
C TYR A 353 8.64 6.21 2.95
N GLY A 354 9.41 5.24 2.44
CA GLY A 354 9.17 3.82 2.69
C GLY A 354 9.12 3.48 4.18
N TYR A 355 10.03 4.06 4.97
CA TYR A 355 10.02 3.91 6.42
C TYR A 355 8.76 4.53 7.06
N VAL A 356 8.48 5.82 6.82
CA VAL A 356 7.31 6.50 7.43
C VAL A 356 6.02 5.76 7.08
N PHE A 357 5.83 5.38 5.82
CA PHE A 357 4.65 4.64 5.41
C PHE A 357 4.57 3.22 5.98
N SER A 358 5.70 2.60 6.33
CA SER A 358 5.69 1.28 6.99
C SER A 358 5.12 1.33 8.41
N GLU A 359 5.06 2.53 9.01
CA GLU A 359 4.52 2.74 10.34
C GLU A 359 3.00 2.99 10.35
N VAL A 360 2.37 3.17 9.19
CA VAL A 360 0.91 3.29 9.08
C VAL A 360 0.26 1.95 9.41
N GLY A 361 -0.67 1.97 10.35
CA GLY A 361 -1.30 0.79 10.96
C GLY A 361 -0.61 0.33 12.26
N ARG A 362 0.64 0.76 12.51
CA ARG A 362 1.40 0.44 13.75
C ARG A 362 1.51 1.66 14.68
N LEU A 363 2.30 2.66 14.30
CA LEU A 363 2.50 3.89 15.08
C LEU A 363 1.64 5.04 14.58
N LEU A 364 1.22 5.02 13.33
CA LEU A 364 0.38 6.01 12.67
C LEU A 364 -0.95 5.40 12.25
N ASP A 365 -2.00 6.20 12.24
CA ASP A 365 -3.32 5.88 11.67
C ASP A 365 -3.52 6.50 10.29
N GLY A 366 -2.65 7.43 9.90
CA GLY A 366 -2.59 8.03 8.57
C GLY A 366 -1.26 8.76 8.34
N ALA A 367 -0.92 8.96 7.07
CA ALA A 367 0.28 9.70 6.69
C ALA A 367 0.07 10.48 5.39
N ASN A 368 0.21 11.82 5.46
CA ASN A 368 0.13 12.73 4.33
C ASN A 368 1.53 13.28 4.02
N PHE A 369 2.12 12.88 2.92
CA PHE A 369 3.42 13.40 2.54
C PHE A 369 3.34 14.85 2.06
N TRP A 370 4.42 15.59 2.20
CA TRP A 370 4.61 16.89 1.58
C TRP A 370 5.41 16.70 0.29
N GLY A 371 4.86 16.95 -0.89
CA GLY A 371 3.48 17.25 -1.17
C GLY A 371 3.29 16.97 -2.66
N TRP A 372 2.06 16.95 -3.12
CA TRP A 372 1.76 16.58 -4.50
C TRP A 372 2.08 17.71 -5.49
N SER A 373 2.99 17.45 -6.42
CA SER A 373 3.26 18.30 -7.59
C SER A 373 2.74 17.69 -8.90
N GLY A 374 2.64 16.36 -8.95
CA GLY A 374 1.96 15.60 -10.00
C GLY A 374 2.47 15.89 -11.40
N TYR A 375 1.62 16.47 -12.24
CA TYR A 375 1.92 16.87 -13.62
C TYR A 375 2.59 18.24 -13.75
N ALA A 376 2.79 18.99 -12.67
CA ALA A 376 3.45 20.30 -12.75
C ALA A 376 4.88 20.17 -13.29
N VAL A 377 5.32 21.21 -13.97
CA VAL A 377 6.71 21.41 -14.35
C VAL A 377 7.10 22.80 -13.86
N PRO A 378 7.98 22.91 -12.85
CA PRO A 378 8.47 24.21 -12.38
C PRO A 378 9.13 24.98 -13.53
N LEU A 379 8.80 26.25 -13.67
CA LEU A 379 9.42 27.12 -14.68
C LEU A 379 10.66 27.84 -14.13
N HIS A 380 10.63 28.17 -12.83
CA HIS A 380 11.71 28.83 -12.11
C HIS A 380 12.01 28.09 -10.80
N GLU A 381 13.21 28.30 -10.24
CA GLU A 381 13.58 27.76 -8.93
C GLU A 381 12.87 28.52 -7.79
N GLU A 382 12.70 29.83 -7.93
CA GLU A 382 11.83 30.64 -7.08
C GLU A 382 10.50 30.84 -7.81
N TRP A 383 9.39 30.55 -7.15
CA TRP A 383 8.07 30.67 -7.77
C TRP A 383 7.76 32.13 -8.15
N GLU A 384 7.36 32.35 -9.37
CA GLU A 384 6.92 33.64 -9.89
C GLU A 384 5.41 33.63 -10.20
N SER A 385 4.78 34.82 -10.10
CA SER A 385 3.35 34.95 -10.41
C SER A 385 3.02 34.52 -11.83
N GLY A 386 2.22 33.45 -11.94
CA GLY A 386 1.85 32.83 -13.21
C GLY A 386 2.54 31.50 -13.48
N ASP A 387 3.49 31.10 -12.64
CA ASP A 387 4.05 29.77 -12.67
C ASP A 387 3.02 28.72 -12.26
N PRO A 388 3.15 27.48 -12.73
CA PRO A 388 2.35 26.37 -12.23
C PRO A 388 2.54 26.18 -10.74
N TYR A 389 1.45 25.99 -9.98
CA TYR A 389 1.57 25.59 -8.58
C TYR A 389 2.18 24.20 -8.48
N THR A 390 3.05 24.02 -7.50
CA THR A 390 3.65 22.77 -7.07
C THR A 390 3.37 22.55 -5.59
N ALA A 391 3.86 21.44 -5.02
CA ALA A 391 3.80 21.24 -3.58
C ALA A 391 4.63 22.26 -2.80
N ASP A 392 5.78 22.67 -3.38
CA ASP A 392 6.66 23.66 -2.77
C ASP A 392 5.99 25.05 -2.91
N PRO A 393 5.60 25.71 -1.80
CA PRO A 393 4.97 27.01 -1.87
C PRO A 393 5.99 28.10 -2.23
N SER A 394 5.52 29.33 -2.42
CA SER A 394 6.33 30.42 -3.01
C SER A 394 7.58 30.83 -2.23
N GLN A 395 7.69 30.46 -0.95
CA GLN A 395 8.89 30.72 -0.15
C GLN A 395 9.94 29.60 -0.24
N GLU A 396 9.63 28.48 -0.91
CA GLU A 396 10.51 27.33 -1.04
C GLU A 396 11.04 27.17 -2.45
N ALA A 397 12.23 26.57 -2.58
CA ALA A 397 12.80 26.24 -3.88
C ALA A 397 11.95 25.17 -4.59
N GLN A 398 11.46 25.53 -5.77
CA GLN A 398 10.53 24.71 -6.53
C GLN A 398 11.18 23.41 -7.02
N GLY A 399 10.61 22.27 -6.66
CA GLY A 399 11.11 20.92 -7.00
C GLY A 399 11.95 20.27 -5.91
N LEU A 400 12.23 20.95 -4.79
CA LEU A 400 13.05 20.40 -3.71
C LEU A 400 12.32 19.27 -2.96
N ASN A 401 11.11 19.51 -2.47
CA ASN A 401 10.31 18.58 -1.69
C ASN A 401 9.15 17.98 -2.49
N GLY A 402 8.67 18.68 -3.51
CA GLY A 402 7.53 18.26 -4.33
C GLY A 402 7.72 16.89 -4.97
N VAL A 403 6.64 16.09 -4.97
CA VAL A 403 6.58 14.75 -5.59
C VAL A 403 5.88 14.85 -6.94
N TYR A 404 6.60 14.47 -7.99
CA TYR A 404 6.12 14.48 -9.37
C TYR A 404 5.83 13.05 -9.86
N LEU A 405 4.93 12.89 -10.81
CA LEU A 405 4.58 11.57 -11.38
C LEU A 405 5.77 10.83 -12.00
N THR A 406 6.83 11.54 -12.34
CA THR A 406 8.07 10.97 -12.88
C THR A 406 9.03 10.45 -11.81
N ASP A 407 8.77 10.73 -10.54
CA ASP A 407 9.64 10.33 -9.42
C ASP A 407 9.47 8.85 -9.08
N SER A 408 10.56 8.16 -8.72
CA SER A 408 10.50 6.80 -8.19
C SER A 408 9.70 6.70 -6.87
N THR A 409 9.59 7.80 -6.14
CA THR A 409 8.75 7.94 -4.93
C THR A 409 7.28 7.56 -5.16
N ILE A 410 6.77 7.73 -6.38
CA ILE A 410 5.39 7.34 -6.75
C ILE A 410 5.15 5.83 -6.50
N GLY A 411 6.13 4.99 -6.83
CA GLY A 411 6.03 3.56 -6.53
C GLY A 411 5.92 3.27 -5.03
N VAL A 412 6.70 3.98 -4.21
CA VAL A 412 6.66 3.84 -2.74
C VAL A 412 5.30 4.25 -2.17
N ILE A 413 4.72 5.33 -2.70
CA ILE A 413 3.40 5.84 -2.29
C ILE A 413 2.30 4.84 -2.66
N ALA A 414 2.26 4.38 -3.91
CA ALA A 414 1.27 3.41 -4.39
C ALA A 414 1.28 2.13 -3.56
N ASP A 415 2.45 1.64 -3.22
CA ASP A 415 2.64 0.47 -2.38
C ASP A 415 2.09 0.63 -0.97
N ALA A 416 2.33 1.80 -0.38
CA ALA A 416 1.80 2.12 0.94
C ALA A 416 0.27 2.23 0.92
N ALA A 417 -0.30 2.90 -0.06
CA ALA A 417 -1.75 3.06 -0.22
C ALA A 417 -2.43 1.69 -0.40
N LEU A 418 -1.85 0.81 -1.20
CA LEU A 418 -2.36 -0.56 -1.38
C LEU A 418 -2.38 -1.36 -0.06
N ARG A 419 -1.34 -1.22 0.78
CA ARG A 419 -1.33 -1.84 2.12
C ARG A 419 -2.44 -1.29 3.01
N CYS A 420 -2.65 0.02 3.03
CA CYS A 420 -3.71 0.66 3.82
C CYS A 420 -5.11 0.21 3.39
N ALA A 421 -5.38 0.14 2.10
CA ALA A 421 -6.67 -0.31 1.57
C ALA A 421 -7.02 -1.75 2.00
N LYS A 422 -6.02 -2.60 2.15
CA LYS A 422 -6.18 -4.01 2.56
C LYS A 422 -6.16 -4.22 4.08
N ALA A 423 -5.66 -3.29 4.87
CA ALA A 423 -5.58 -3.40 6.33
C ALA A 423 -6.95 -3.47 7.04
N GLY A 424 -8.04 -3.08 6.37
CA GLY A 424 -9.42 -3.21 6.87
C GLY A 424 -10.09 -4.55 6.57
N GLU A 425 -9.49 -5.37 5.74
CA GLU A 425 -9.93 -6.75 5.47
C GLU A 425 -9.00 -7.68 6.21
N ALA A 426 -9.54 -8.56 7.08
CA ALA A 426 -8.76 -9.66 7.64
C ALA A 426 -8.40 -10.58 6.47
N SER A 427 -7.28 -10.32 5.80
CA SER A 427 -6.77 -11.23 4.77
C SER A 427 -6.28 -12.49 5.47
N ASP A 428 -6.63 -13.64 4.91
CA ASP A 428 -5.96 -14.89 5.30
C ASP A 428 -4.45 -14.70 5.17
N PRO A 429 -3.66 -15.18 6.12
CA PRO A 429 -2.20 -15.03 6.04
C PRO A 429 -1.65 -15.74 4.79
N ILE A 430 -0.61 -15.17 4.21
CA ILE A 430 0.11 -15.75 3.07
C ILE A 430 0.85 -16.99 3.54
N LEU A 431 0.54 -18.14 2.97
CA LEU A 431 1.24 -19.38 3.27
C LEU A 431 2.62 -19.37 2.59
N TYR A 432 3.68 -19.47 3.39
CA TYR A 432 5.02 -19.60 2.82
C TYR A 432 5.28 -21.05 2.40
N GLY A 433 5.79 -21.24 1.19
CA GLY A 433 6.08 -22.54 0.59
C GLY A 433 7.53 -22.69 0.14
N HIS A 434 8.00 -23.96 0.09
CA HIS A 434 9.30 -24.33 -0.44
C HIS A 434 9.20 -25.65 -1.22
N GLN A 435 9.87 -25.69 -2.37
CA GLN A 435 9.89 -26.86 -3.25
C GLN A 435 10.75 -27.97 -2.67
N ASP A 436 10.25 -29.21 -2.66
CA ASP A 436 10.92 -30.44 -2.24
C ASP A 436 11.45 -30.50 -0.78
N ASP A 437 11.05 -29.57 0.09
CA ASP A 437 11.63 -29.32 1.41
C ASP A 437 11.63 -30.52 2.38
N LEU A 438 10.77 -31.55 2.15
CA LEU A 438 10.68 -32.72 3.00
C LEU A 438 11.41 -33.96 2.47
N VAL A 439 11.94 -33.92 1.27
CA VAL A 439 12.57 -35.06 0.61
C VAL A 439 14.08 -34.87 0.41
N TYR A 440 14.50 -33.63 0.27
CA TYR A 440 15.90 -33.21 0.32
C TYR A 440 16.01 -31.72 0.67
N GLY A 441 17.22 -31.29 1.05
CA GLY A 441 17.59 -29.90 1.23
C GLY A 441 19.01 -29.64 0.76
N HIS A 442 19.57 -28.48 1.06
CA HIS A 442 20.88 -28.05 0.55
C HIS A 442 22.01 -29.07 0.73
N ALA A 443 22.04 -29.79 1.85
CA ALA A 443 23.14 -30.71 2.21
C ALA A 443 22.65 -32.09 2.66
N TRP A 444 21.42 -32.46 2.32
CA TRP A 444 20.87 -33.75 2.74
C TRP A 444 19.81 -34.23 1.74
N VAL A 445 19.61 -35.55 1.73
CA VAL A 445 18.58 -36.24 0.95
C VAL A 445 18.06 -37.42 1.79
N VAL A 446 16.76 -37.71 1.69
CA VAL A 446 16.15 -38.90 2.30
C VAL A 446 16.64 -40.12 1.51
N THR A 447 17.28 -41.06 2.21
CA THR A 447 17.82 -42.30 1.61
C THR A 447 17.04 -43.55 2.04
N ASP A 448 16.40 -43.54 3.21
CA ASP A 448 15.52 -44.62 3.67
C ASP A 448 14.06 -44.26 3.34
N ILE A 449 13.63 -44.68 2.14
CA ILE A 449 12.32 -44.33 1.62
C ILE A 449 11.17 -44.85 2.50
N ASP A 450 11.35 -45.97 3.16
CA ASP A 450 10.29 -46.63 3.90
C ASP A 450 10.19 -46.20 5.37
N ASN A 451 11.31 -45.87 6.01
CA ASN A 451 11.38 -45.67 7.46
C ASN A 451 11.75 -44.25 7.89
N ASP A 452 12.15 -43.35 6.98
CA ASP A 452 12.42 -41.96 7.35
C ASP A 452 11.14 -41.31 7.92
N ASP A 453 11.27 -40.57 9.01
CA ASP A 453 10.15 -39.92 9.68
C ASP A 453 9.73 -38.57 9.04
N LEU A 454 10.44 -38.13 7.98
CA LEU A 454 10.19 -36.91 7.21
C LEU A 454 10.14 -35.65 8.10
N THR A 455 11.01 -35.60 9.11
CA THR A 455 11.10 -34.46 10.04
C THR A 455 12.17 -33.44 9.66
N ARG A 456 13.03 -33.74 8.69
CA ARG A 456 14.02 -32.80 8.20
C ARG A 456 13.38 -31.77 7.25
N SER A 457 13.85 -30.53 7.33
CA SER A 457 13.44 -29.42 6.51
C SER A 457 14.44 -28.27 6.69
N ASP A 458 14.99 -27.73 5.61
CA ASP A 458 15.87 -26.56 5.69
C ASP A 458 15.15 -25.37 6.29
N VAL A 459 13.89 -25.15 5.90
CA VAL A 459 13.02 -24.07 6.42
C VAL A 459 12.79 -24.24 7.93
N ARG A 460 12.47 -25.44 8.40
CA ARG A 460 12.25 -25.72 9.81
C ARG A 460 13.53 -25.56 10.64
N ASP A 461 14.66 -25.97 10.12
CA ASP A 461 15.95 -25.87 10.82
C ASP A 461 16.33 -24.41 11.10
N VAL A 462 15.87 -23.46 10.28
CA VAL A 462 16.04 -22.01 10.45
C VAL A 462 14.94 -21.38 11.30
N SER A 463 13.67 -21.63 10.96
CA SER A 463 12.52 -20.93 11.54
C SER A 463 11.89 -21.63 12.76
N GLY A 464 12.23 -22.91 13.00
CA GLY A 464 11.55 -23.76 13.98
C GLY A 464 10.19 -24.30 13.51
N ARG A 465 9.74 -23.96 12.30
CA ARG A 465 8.43 -24.33 11.72
C ARG A 465 8.61 -24.87 10.31
N TYR A 466 7.73 -25.79 9.88
CA TYR A 466 7.71 -26.26 8.49
C TYR A 466 7.15 -25.18 7.55
N PRO A 467 7.53 -25.18 6.26
CA PRO A 467 6.79 -24.38 5.28
C PRO A 467 5.32 -24.79 5.30
N ALA A 468 4.40 -23.86 5.10
CA ALA A 468 2.97 -24.16 5.06
C ALA A 468 2.55 -24.81 3.74
N VAL A 469 3.33 -24.61 2.67
CA VAL A 469 3.14 -25.25 1.37
C VAL A 469 4.42 -26.00 1.01
N VAL A 470 4.28 -27.24 0.54
CA VAL A 470 5.40 -27.99 -0.04
C VAL A 470 5.09 -28.29 -1.49
N GLY A 471 6.01 -27.92 -2.38
CA GLY A 471 5.92 -28.22 -3.81
C GLY A 471 6.65 -29.49 -4.16
N PHE A 472 6.20 -30.18 -5.22
CA PHE A 472 6.85 -31.32 -5.86
C PHE A 472 6.72 -31.23 -7.38
N ASP A 473 7.54 -31.98 -8.13
CA ASP A 473 7.43 -32.09 -9.58
C ASP A 473 7.21 -33.55 -10.01
N LEU A 474 6.32 -33.73 -10.98
CA LEU A 474 5.95 -35.07 -11.50
C LEU A 474 6.76 -35.53 -12.74
N GLY A 475 7.70 -34.71 -13.23
CA GLY A 475 8.48 -35.05 -14.43
C GLY A 475 9.17 -36.42 -14.32
N GLY A 476 9.02 -37.28 -15.31
CA GLY A 476 9.48 -38.67 -15.33
C GLY A 476 8.37 -39.69 -15.08
N ILE A 477 7.27 -39.32 -14.42
CA ILE A 477 6.14 -40.22 -14.15
C ILE A 477 5.50 -40.72 -15.44
N GLU A 478 5.48 -39.88 -16.46
CA GLU A 478 4.94 -40.18 -17.78
C GLU A 478 5.68 -41.34 -18.46
N LEU A 479 6.93 -41.56 -18.12
CA LEU A 479 7.71 -42.70 -18.62
C LEU A 479 7.53 -43.96 -17.79
N GLY A 480 6.97 -43.83 -16.58
CA GLY A 480 6.92 -44.92 -15.60
C GLY A 480 8.24 -45.09 -14.86
N ASP A 481 9.03 -44.01 -14.77
CA ASP A 481 10.28 -44.00 -13.99
C ASP A 481 9.96 -44.18 -12.50
N ALA A 482 10.91 -44.68 -11.73
CA ALA A 482 10.76 -44.81 -10.27
C ALA A 482 10.94 -43.50 -9.52
N CYS A 483 11.62 -42.52 -10.14
CA CYS A 483 11.95 -41.22 -9.57
C CYS A 483 11.57 -40.10 -10.53
N ASN A 484 11.30 -38.92 -9.99
CA ASN A 484 11.11 -37.72 -10.79
C ASN A 484 12.44 -37.20 -11.38
N LEU A 485 12.36 -36.12 -12.15
CA LEU A 485 13.51 -35.49 -12.81
C LEU A 485 14.61 -34.99 -11.85
N ASP A 486 14.28 -34.78 -10.57
CA ASP A 486 15.20 -34.36 -9.50
C ASP A 486 15.69 -35.54 -8.63
N GLY A 487 15.38 -36.78 -9.04
CA GLY A 487 15.81 -38.02 -8.39
C GLY A 487 14.96 -38.38 -7.16
N VAL A 488 13.81 -37.75 -6.94
CA VAL A 488 12.90 -38.07 -5.84
C VAL A 488 12.04 -39.26 -6.21
N PRO A 489 12.09 -40.39 -5.45
CA PRO A 489 11.21 -41.51 -5.67
C PRO A 489 9.73 -41.14 -5.50
N PHE A 490 8.85 -41.56 -6.43
CA PHE A 490 7.41 -41.22 -6.36
C PHE A 490 6.73 -41.76 -5.11
N ASP A 491 7.14 -42.92 -4.58
CA ASP A 491 6.62 -43.44 -3.31
C ASP A 491 7.02 -42.55 -2.12
N LEU A 492 8.25 -42.03 -2.10
CA LEU A 492 8.70 -41.08 -1.10
C LEU A 492 7.93 -39.76 -1.22
N MET A 493 7.77 -39.25 -2.45
CA MET A 493 7.01 -38.02 -2.73
C MET A 493 5.56 -38.12 -2.21
N ARG A 494 4.89 -39.25 -2.55
CA ARG A 494 3.55 -39.56 -2.05
C ARG A 494 3.50 -39.54 -0.52
N ARG A 495 4.43 -40.21 0.13
CA ARG A 495 4.49 -40.29 1.59
C ARG A 495 4.76 -38.93 2.23
N ALA A 496 5.65 -38.12 1.66
CA ALA A 496 5.96 -36.77 2.09
C ALA A 496 4.74 -35.85 1.94
N ALA A 497 4.04 -35.92 0.82
CA ALA A 497 2.82 -35.17 0.58
C ALA A 497 1.73 -35.49 1.63
N LEU A 498 1.42 -36.78 1.84
CA LEU A 498 0.43 -37.19 2.84
C LEU A 498 0.84 -36.81 4.27
N THR A 499 2.13 -36.95 4.60
CA THR A 499 2.66 -36.53 5.90
C THR A 499 2.49 -35.02 6.10
N HIS A 500 2.78 -34.22 5.08
CA HIS A 500 2.63 -32.76 5.16
C HIS A 500 1.16 -32.35 5.32
N ILE A 501 0.26 -32.95 4.55
CA ILE A 501 -1.20 -32.73 4.67
C ILE A 501 -1.69 -33.12 6.08
N SER A 502 -1.21 -34.22 6.63
CA SER A 502 -1.58 -34.64 8.00
C SER A 502 -1.13 -33.69 9.10
N ARG A 503 -0.10 -32.89 8.83
CA ARG A 503 0.38 -31.78 9.69
C ARG A 503 -0.44 -30.49 9.51
N GLY A 504 -1.43 -30.47 8.60
CA GLY A 504 -2.23 -29.29 8.27
C GLY A 504 -1.63 -28.43 7.16
N GLY A 505 -0.64 -28.92 6.44
CA GLY A 505 -0.02 -28.24 5.31
C GLY A 505 -0.76 -28.41 3.99
N THR A 506 -0.36 -27.62 3.01
CA THR A 506 -0.83 -27.69 1.63
C THR A 506 0.28 -28.28 0.75
N VAL A 507 -0.08 -29.04 -0.26
CA VAL A 507 0.86 -29.55 -1.27
C VAL A 507 0.49 -29.05 -2.65
N THR A 508 1.53 -28.75 -3.45
CA THR A 508 1.35 -28.36 -4.86
C THR A 508 2.27 -29.19 -5.75
N PHE A 509 1.81 -29.52 -6.94
CA PHE A 509 2.54 -30.32 -7.90
C PHE A 509 2.65 -29.59 -9.23
N SER A 510 3.87 -29.36 -9.68
CA SER A 510 4.17 -29.01 -11.07
C SER A 510 4.42 -30.27 -11.90
N TRP A 511 4.50 -30.15 -13.20
CA TRP A 511 4.83 -31.24 -14.09
C TRP A 511 5.68 -30.75 -15.25
N HIS A 512 6.89 -31.28 -15.35
CA HIS A 512 7.81 -31.08 -16.47
C HIS A 512 7.93 -32.37 -17.31
N PRO A 513 6.87 -32.75 -18.05
CA PRO A 513 6.92 -34.00 -18.82
C PRO A 513 7.87 -33.87 -20.01
N ARG A 514 8.44 -35.00 -20.38
CA ARG A 514 9.28 -35.11 -21.60
C ARG A 514 8.48 -34.67 -22.83
N ASN A 515 9.23 -34.38 -23.91
CA ASN A 515 8.59 -34.04 -25.18
C ASN A 515 8.02 -35.32 -25.82
N PRO A 516 6.70 -35.49 -25.97
CA PRO A 516 6.09 -36.73 -26.44
C PRO A 516 6.32 -36.99 -27.94
N LEU A 517 6.71 -35.97 -28.72
CA LEU A 517 6.94 -36.10 -30.15
C LEU A 517 8.40 -36.45 -30.44
N THR A 518 9.34 -35.83 -29.75
CA THR A 518 10.78 -35.96 -30.00
C THR A 518 11.49 -36.95 -29.07
N GLY A 519 10.92 -37.19 -27.87
CA GLY A 519 11.57 -37.95 -26.81
C GLY A 519 12.57 -37.14 -25.99
N GLY A 520 12.76 -35.86 -26.30
CA GLY A 520 13.58 -34.92 -25.51
C GLY A 520 12.98 -34.61 -24.14
N ASP A 521 13.59 -33.68 -23.38
CA ASP A 521 13.05 -33.22 -22.10
C ASP A 521 11.96 -32.13 -22.28
N ALA A 522 11.47 -31.54 -21.17
CA ALA A 522 10.48 -30.47 -21.21
C ALA A 522 10.97 -29.22 -21.96
N TRP A 523 12.29 -28.98 -21.96
CA TRP A 523 12.97 -27.84 -22.62
C TRP A 523 13.33 -28.15 -24.11
N ASP A 524 12.96 -29.31 -24.64
CA ASP A 524 13.15 -29.60 -26.07
C ASP A 524 12.08 -28.87 -26.91
N ILE A 525 12.48 -27.71 -27.41
CA ILE A 525 11.66 -26.81 -28.25
C ILE A 525 11.96 -26.97 -29.75
N SER A 526 12.52 -28.10 -30.17
CA SER A 526 12.93 -28.36 -31.56
C SER A 526 11.75 -28.49 -32.54
N SER A 527 10.50 -28.61 -32.03
CA SER A 527 9.28 -28.71 -32.83
C SER A 527 8.13 -27.89 -32.25
N SER A 528 7.41 -27.20 -33.10
CA SER A 528 6.15 -26.51 -32.78
C SER A 528 4.89 -27.39 -32.97
N GLU A 529 5.04 -28.64 -33.37
CA GLU A 529 3.94 -29.57 -33.62
C GLU A 529 3.62 -30.46 -32.40
N VAL A 530 4.34 -30.26 -31.28
CA VAL A 530 4.25 -31.17 -30.13
C VAL A 530 2.85 -31.14 -29.53
N VAL A 531 2.32 -29.96 -29.18
CA VAL A 531 0.97 -29.84 -28.59
C VAL A 531 -0.07 -30.40 -29.56
N ARG A 532 -0.04 -30.05 -30.83
CA ARG A 532 -0.96 -30.58 -31.83
C ARG A 532 -0.90 -32.11 -31.93
N SER A 533 0.29 -32.70 -31.78
CA SER A 533 0.49 -34.15 -31.89
C SER A 533 -0.19 -34.92 -30.74
N VAL A 534 -0.40 -34.32 -29.58
CA VAL A 534 -1.04 -34.97 -28.40
C VAL A 534 -2.53 -34.69 -28.25
N LEU A 535 -3.07 -33.71 -28.97
CA LEU A 535 -4.50 -33.44 -28.97
C LEU A 535 -5.28 -34.54 -29.68
N PRO A 536 -6.62 -34.69 -29.46
CA PRO A 536 -7.44 -35.68 -30.11
C PRO A 536 -7.28 -35.71 -31.63
N GLY A 537 -6.95 -36.89 -32.18
CA GLY A 537 -6.61 -37.07 -33.58
C GLY A 537 -5.15 -36.82 -33.95
N GLY A 538 -4.32 -36.35 -33.03
CA GLY A 538 -2.87 -36.22 -33.21
C GLY A 538 -2.13 -37.52 -33.13
N ALA A 539 -0.93 -37.58 -33.77
CA ALA A 539 -0.15 -38.80 -33.92
C ALA A 539 0.39 -39.40 -32.60
N ARG A 540 0.39 -38.63 -31.52
CA ARG A 540 0.87 -39.02 -30.18
C ARG A 540 -0.25 -39.00 -29.13
N HIS A 541 -1.50 -38.86 -29.54
CA HIS A 541 -2.60 -38.78 -28.62
C HIS A 541 -2.70 -39.99 -27.70
N ASP A 542 -2.74 -41.19 -28.26
CA ASP A 542 -2.89 -42.44 -27.48
C ASP A 542 -1.70 -42.65 -26.52
N ASP A 543 -0.48 -42.36 -26.95
CA ASP A 543 0.72 -42.40 -26.09
C ASP A 543 0.59 -41.39 -24.94
N PHE A 544 0.10 -40.21 -25.24
CA PHE A 544 -0.07 -39.12 -24.24
C PHE A 544 -1.18 -39.42 -23.23
N MET A 545 -2.26 -40.09 -23.65
CA MET A 545 -3.30 -40.57 -22.70
C MET A 545 -2.73 -41.58 -21.69
N VAL A 546 -1.75 -42.40 -22.07
CA VAL A 546 -1.01 -43.25 -21.12
C VAL A 546 -0.23 -42.43 -20.11
N TRP A 547 0.34 -41.31 -20.54
CA TRP A 547 1.06 -40.36 -19.64
C TRP A 547 0.09 -39.74 -18.63
N LEU A 548 -1.06 -39.25 -19.10
CA LEU A 548 -2.12 -38.75 -18.21
C LEU A 548 -2.61 -39.81 -17.25
N GLN A 549 -2.74 -41.07 -17.69
CA GLN A 549 -3.14 -42.18 -16.83
C GLN A 549 -2.16 -42.38 -15.68
N ARG A 550 -0.83 -42.38 -15.95
CA ARG A 550 0.20 -42.56 -14.91
C ARG A 550 0.20 -41.43 -13.90
N ALA A 551 0.10 -40.17 -14.37
CA ALA A 551 -0.01 -39.01 -13.48
C ALA A 551 -1.34 -39.09 -12.67
N GLY A 552 -2.45 -39.48 -13.28
CA GLY A 552 -3.72 -39.70 -12.61
C GLY A 552 -3.66 -40.82 -11.55
N ASP A 553 -2.93 -41.93 -11.82
CA ASP A 553 -2.71 -43.00 -10.86
C ASP A 553 -1.93 -42.51 -9.62
N PHE A 554 -0.96 -41.62 -9.80
CA PHE A 554 -0.27 -40.98 -8.68
C PHE A 554 -1.23 -40.13 -7.82
N PHE A 555 -2.05 -39.27 -8.42
CA PHE A 555 -3.04 -38.49 -7.68
C PHE A 555 -4.12 -39.34 -7.01
N ALA A 556 -4.57 -40.39 -7.65
CA ALA A 556 -5.47 -41.38 -7.05
C ALA A 556 -4.86 -42.03 -5.80
N SER A 557 -3.54 -42.25 -5.80
CA SER A 557 -2.81 -42.85 -4.68
C SER A 557 -2.72 -41.89 -3.43
N LEU A 558 -3.09 -40.62 -3.55
CA LEU A 558 -3.23 -39.71 -2.42
C LEU A 558 -4.52 -39.96 -1.61
N ASP A 559 -5.31 -40.97 -1.95
CA ASP A 559 -6.50 -41.39 -1.21
C ASP A 559 -7.51 -40.25 -0.94
N GLY A 560 -7.70 -39.36 -1.91
CA GLY A 560 -8.60 -38.21 -1.82
C GLY A 560 -8.07 -37.03 -1.00
N ALA A 561 -6.82 -37.05 -0.56
CA ALA A 561 -6.20 -35.90 0.09
C ALA A 561 -6.10 -34.68 -0.88
N PRO A 562 -6.39 -33.46 -0.41
CA PRO A 562 -6.40 -32.28 -1.28
C PRO A 562 -4.99 -31.92 -1.77
N ALA A 563 -4.87 -31.57 -3.05
CA ALA A 563 -3.61 -31.12 -3.64
C ALA A 563 -3.86 -30.06 -4.72
N ILE A 564 -2.91 -29.15 -4.90
CA ILE A 564 -2.92 -28.17 -5.98
C ILE A 564 -2.14 -28.78 -7.14
N PHE A 565 -2.73 -28.87 -8.33
CA PHE A 565 -2.03 -29.30 -9.54
C PHE A 565 -1.83 -28.12 -10.48
N ARG A 566 -0.60 -27.93 -10.91
CA ARG A 566 -0.14 -26.81 -11.73
C ARG A 566 0.53 -27.32 -13.01
N PRO A 567 -0.24 -27.91 -13.94
CA PRO A 567 0.27 -28.37 -15.22
C PRO A 567 0.52 -27.20 -16.16
N TRP A 568 1.42 -27.39 -17.14
CA TRP A 568 1.62 -26.50 -18.28
C TRP A 568 1.92 -25.06 -17.88
N HIS A 569 2.63 -24.87 -16.76
CA HIS A 569 3.01 -23.58 -16.22
C HIS A 569 3.98 -22.82 -17.14
N GLU A 570 4.20 -21.54 -16.86
CA GLU A 570 5.10 -20.64 -17.63
C GLU A 570 4.81 -20.61 -19.14
N ASN A 571 3.55 -20.73 -19.51
CA ASN A 571 3.10 -20.98 -20.89
C ASN A 571 3.25 -19.78 -21.85
N ILE A 572 3.53 -18.57 -21.33
CA ILE A 572 3.85 -17.38 -22.15
C ILE A 572 5.33 -17.40 -22.55
N GLY A 573 6.19 -18.00 -21.75
CA GLY A 573 7.58 -18.30 -22.11
C GLY A 573 7.67 -19.24 -23.32
N SER A 574 8.86 -19.37 -23.85
CA SER A 574 9.10 -20.21 -25.04
C SER A 574 10.24 -21.21 -24.80
N TRP A 575 10.42 -21.63 -23.56
CA TRP A 575 11.44 -22.59 -23.14
C TRP A 575 10.89 -23.99 -22.86
N PHE A 576 9.58 -24.15 -22.81
CA PHE A 576 8.93 -25.45 -22.74
C PHE A 576 8.22 -25.78 -24.06
N TRP A 577 8.05 -27.06 -24.40
CA TRP A 577 7.39 -27.46 -25.63
C TRP A 577 5.90 -27.06 -25.71
N TRP A 578 5.26 -26.67 -24.59
CA TRP A 578 3.90 -26.10 -24.54
C TRP A 578 3.90 -24.55 -24.51
N GLY A 579 5.05 -23.93 -24.65
CA GLY A 579 5.21 -22.48 -24.47
C GLY A 579 4.69 -21.62 -25.63
N GLY A 580 4.76 -20.31 -25.44
CA GLY A 580 4.09 -19.29 -26.26
C GLY A 580 4.37 -19.35 -27.76
N LYS A 581 5.60 -19.65 -28.18
CA LYS A 581 5.97 -19.75 -29.60
C LYS A 581 5.86 -21.17 -30.16
N LEU A 582 5.58 -22.15 -29.31
CA LEU A 582 5.59 -23.57 -29.65
C LEU A 582 4.20 -24.12 -29.98
N CYS A 583 3.13 -23.43 -29.57
CA CYS A 583 1.75 -23.76 -29.91
C CYS A 583 0.87 -22.52 -29.94
N ALA A 584 -0.21 -22.59 -30.70
CA ALA A 584 -1.23 -21.53 -30.69
C ALA A 584 -1.97 -21.45 -29.35
N PRO A 585 -2.53 -20.30 -28.97
CA PRO A 585 -3.32 -20.16 -27.73
C PRO A 585 -4.44 -21.21 -27.60
N GLU A 586 -5.16 -21.48 -28.65
CA GLU A 586 -6.28 -22.46 -28.65
C GLU A 586 -5.77 -23.93 -28.52
N GLU A 587 -4.59 -24.23 -29.03
CA GLU A 587 -3.94 -25.55 -28.83
C GLU A 587 -3.53 -25.74 -27.37
N TYR A 588 -3.00 -24.70 -26.72
CA TYR A 588 -2.67 -24.72 -25.31
C TYR A 588 -3.93 -24.90 -24.44
N LYS A 589 -4.99 -24.11 -24.69
CA LYS A 589 -6.27 -24.22 -24.00
C LYS A 589 -6.85 -25.63 -24.13
N ALA A 590 -6.79 -26.22 -25.33
CA ALA A 590 -7.21 -27.59 -25.58
C ALA A 590 -6.37 -28.62 -24.81
N LEU A 591 -5.05 -28.46 -24.72
CA LEU A 591 -4.18 -29.30 -23.93
C LEU A 591 -4.52 -29.25 -22.44
N TYR A 592 -4.70 -28.04 -21.89
CA TYR A 592 -5.04 -27.84 -20.47
C TYR A 592 -6.39 -28.48 -20.17
N LYS A 593 -7.39 -28.16 -20.98
CA LYS A 593 -8.75 -28.67 -20.80
C LYS A 593 -8.81 -30.21 -20.93
N MET A 594 -8.13 -30.81 -21.93
CA MET A 594 -8.04 -32.26 -22.09
C MET A 594 -7.43 -32.92 -20.84
N THR A 595 -6.40 -32.30 -20.25
CA THR A 595 -5.79 -32.80 -19.02
C THR A 595 -6.76 -32.73 -17.85
N HIS A 596 -7.45 -31.60 -17.68
CA HIS A 596 -8.44 -31.39 -16.64
C HIS A 596 -9.60 -32.38 -16.76
N ASP A 597 -10.24 -32.45 -17.93
CA ASP A 597 -11.42 -33.29 -18.15
C ASP A 597 -11.08 -34.77 -17.94
N TYR A 598 -9.91 -35.23 -18.40
CA TYR A 598 -9.45 -36.57 -18.15
C TYR A 598 -9.35 -36.90 -16.64
N PHE A 599 -8.74 -35.99 -15.85
CA PHE A 599 -8.56 -36.22 -14.42
C PHE A 599 -9.89 -36.12 -13.64
N VAL A 600 -10.68 -35.12 -13.95
CA VAL A 600 -11.92 -34.84 -13.20
C VAL A 600 -13.07 -35.69 -13.67
N GLU A 601 -13.34 -35.73 -15.00
CA GLU A 601 -14.55 -36.40 -15.53
C GLU A 601 -14.33 -37.91 -15.75
N GLU A 602 -13.17 -38.33 -16.29
CA GLU A 602 -12.92 -39.75 -16.57
C GLU A 602 -12.37 -40.50 -15.37
N ARG A 603 -11.47 -39.86 -14.59
CA ARG A 603 -10.81 -40.50 -13.44
C ARG A 603 -11.49 -40.18 -12.10
N GLY A 604 -12.38 -39.19 -12.03
CA GLY A 604 -13.10 -38.81 -10.80
C GLY A 604 -12.21 -38.20 -9.72
N LEU A 605 -11.09 -37.57 -10.09
CA LEU A 605 -10.14 -36.93 -9.17
C LEU A 605 -10.65 -35.55 -8.74
N THR A 606 -11.60 -35.50 -7.83
CA THR A 606 -12.24 -34.26 -7.34
C THR A 606 -11.50 -33.60 -6.17
N ASN A 607 -10.39 -34.17 -5.73
CA ASN A 607 -9.52 -33.65 -4.67
C ASN A 607 -8.43 -32.69 -5.18
N LEU A 608 -8.36 -32.47 -6.50
CA LEU A 608 -7.40 -31.56 -7.10
C LEU A 608 -7.98 -30.16 -7.25
N GLN A 609 -7.18 -29.16 -6.88
CA GLN A 609 -7.37 -27.77 -7.23
C GLN A 609 -6.40 -27.40 -8.37
N TRP A 610 -6.88 -26.70 -9.36
CA TRP A 610 -6.16 -26.44 -10.61
C TRP A 610 -5.55 -25.04 -10.62
N CYS A 611 -4.25 -24.93 -10.83
CA CYS A 611 -3.54 -23.66 -10.89
C CYS A 611 -3.07 -23.37 -12.32
N TYR A 612 -3.53 -22.24 -12.86
CA TYR A 612 -3.05 -21.68 -14.11
C TYR A 612 -1.99 -20.62 -13.80
N SER A 613 -0.73 -20.84 -14.17
CA SER A 613 0.40 -19.98 -13.77
C SER A 613 1.34 -19.64 -14.96
N PRO A 614 1.00 -18.64 -15.75
CA PRO A 614 1.93 -18.04 -16.70
C PRO A 614 3.13 -17.41 -16.00
N ASN A 615 4.29 -17.40 -16.67
CA ASN A 615 5.43 -16.60 -16.21
C ASN A 615 5.11 -15.10 -16.38
N GLY A 616 5.51 -14.30 -15.40
CA GLY A 616 5.30 -12.86 -15.38
C GLY A 616 6.59 -12.03 -15.35
N PRO A 617 6.49 -10.71 -15.37
CA PRO A 617 5.25 -9.93 -15.45
C PRO A 617 4.68 -9.84 -16.87
N ILE A 618 3.37 -9.87 -17.00
CA ILE A 618 2.64 -9.73 -18.27
C ILE A 618 1.37 -8.90 -18.09
N SER A 619 0.79 -8.43 -19.19
CA SER A 619 -0.51 -7.71 -19.16
C SER A 619 -1.67 -8.65 -18.85
N GLU A 620 -2.82 -8.07 -18.45
CA GLU A 620 -4.07 -8.81 -18.30
C GLU A 620 -4.49 -9.51 -19.60
N GLU A 621 -4.36 -8.83 -20.74
CA GLU A 621 -4.67 -9.38 -22.06
C GLU A 621 -3.80 -10.61 -22.38
N ASP A 622 -2.48 -10.51 -22.13
CA ASP A 622 -1.56 -11.64 -22.32
C ASP A 622 -1.88 -12.79 -21.36
N TYR A 623 -2.22 -12.50 -20.10
CA TYR A 623 -2.60 -13.50 -19.11
C TYR A 623 -3.82 -14.29 -19.56
N LEU A 624 -4.86 -13.61 -20.02
CA LEU A 624 -6.10 -14.22 -20.48
C LEU A 624 -5.98 -14.84 -21.88
N SER A 625 -4.98 -14.50 -22.67
CA SER A 625 -4.81 -15.00 -24.04
C SER A 625 -4.80 -16.52 -24.13
N ARG A 626 -4.22 -17.19 -23.12
CA ARG A 626 -4.12 -18.66 -23.02
C ARG A 626 -4.94 -19.25 -21.87
N TYR A 627 -5.76 -18.45 -21.20
CA TYR A 627 -6.60 -18.92 -20.08
C TYR A 627 -7.61 -19.97 -20.55
N PRO A 628 -7.63 -21.19 -19.94
CA PRO A 628 -8.46 -22.30 -20.42
C PRO A 628 -9.95 -22.19 -20.05
N GLY A 629 -10.30 -21.31 -19.09
CA GLY A 629 -11.67 -21.08 -18.65
C GLY A 629 -11.89 -21.28 -17.15
N ASP A 630 -12.98 -20.70 -16.63
CA ASP A 630 -13.31 -20.70 -15.20
C ASP A 630 -13.66 -22.10 -14.67
N ASP A 631 -14.12 -22.98 -15.53
CA ASP A 631 -14.50 -24.37 -15.21
C ASP A 631 -13.29 -25.28 -14.98
N CYS A 632 -12.08 -24.87 -15.40
CA CYS A 632 -10.85 -25.67 -15.31
C CYS A 632 -9.81 -25.12 -14.33
N VAL A 633 -10.06 -23.99 -13.67
CA VAL A 633 -9.06 -23.29 -12.87
C VAL A 633 -9.63 -22.83 -11.54
N ASP A 634 -8.89 -23.04 -10.45
CA ASP A 634 -9.20 -22.59 -9.10
C ASP A 634 -8.25 -21.45 -8.65
N TYR A 635 -7.00 -21.49 -9.13
CA TYR A 635 -5.96 -20.52 -8.79
C TYR A 635 -5.44 -19.78 -10.00
N PHE A 636 -5.39 -18.46 -9.91
CA PHE A 636 -4.56 -17.61 -10.77
C PHE A 636 -3.17 -17.48 -10.16
N GLY A 637 -2.19 -18.15 -10.75
CA GLY A 637 -0.80 -18.12 -10.34
C GLY A 637 0.07 -17.31 -11.29
N THR A 638 1.28 -17.02 -10.85
CA THR A 638 2.36 -16.51 -11.69
C THR A 638 3.71 -16.95 -11.16
N ASP A 639 4.67 -17.12 -12.08
CA ASP A 639 6.03 -17.53 -11.77
C ASP A 639 6.98 -16.38 -12.15
N ILE A 640 7.64 -15.79 -11.13
CA ILE A 640 8.52 -14.64 -11.30
C ILE A 640 9.76 -14.80 -10.43
N TYR A 641 10.93 -14.79 -11.05
CA TYR A 641 12.23 -14.89 -10.40
C TYR A 641 13.01 -13.57 -10.46
N GLU A 642 13.85 -13.33 -9.45
CA GLU A 642 14.79 -12.22 -9.49
C GLU A 642 16.04 -12.62 -10.26
N TYR A 643 16.39 -11.81 -11.27
CA TYR A 643 17.62 -11.95 -12.03
C TYR A 643 18.52 -10.75 -11.82
N VAL A 644 19.73 -11.01 -11.32
CA VAL A 644 20.75 -9.98 -11.12
C VAL A 644 21.44 -9.70 -12.44
N GLY A 645 21.18 -8.52 -13.00
CA GLY A 645 21.78 -8.04 -14.23
C GLY A 645 23.10 -7.28 -14.01
N PRO A 646 23.66 -6.69 -15.08
CA PRO A 646 24.87 -5.86 -14.99
C PRO A 646 24.71 -4.60 -14.11
N ASP A 647 23.49 -4.17 -13.89
CA ASP A 647 23.06 -3.04 -13.02
C ASP A 647 23.16 -3.33 -11.51
N GLY A 648 23.47 -4.59 -11.17
CA GLY A 648 23.76 -5.01 -9.82
C GLY A 648 22.55 -5.44 -8.99
N LEU A 649 22.82 -5.91 -7.78
CA LEU A 649 21.88 -6.57 -6.89
C LEU A 649 20.74 -5.63 -6.44
N GLN A 650 21.08 -4.39 -6.05
CA GLN A 650 20.08 -3.42 -5.57
C GLN A 650 19.05 -3.05 -6.66
N ALA A 651 19.52 -2.82 -7.90
CA ALA A 651 18.63 -2.52 -9.01
C ALA A 651 17.76 -3.73 -9.38
N ALA A 652 18.30 -4.94 -9.27
CA ALA A 652 17.55 -6.18 -9.47
C ALA A 652 16.41 -6.33 -8.47
N GLY A 653 16.67 -6.12 -7.16
CA GLY A 653 15.65 -6.19 -6.12
C GLY A 653 14.54 -5.14 -6.29
N VAL A 654 14.88 -3.90 -6.67
CA VAL A 654 13.88 -2.86 -6.98
C VAL A 654 13.00 -3.28 -8.16
N ARG A 655 13.63 -3.79 -9.23
CA ARG A 655 12.93 -4.26 -10.42
C ARG A 655 12.01 -5.43 -10.11
N PHE A 656 12.50 -6.44 -9.39
CA PHE A 656 11.74 -7.61 -8.99
C PHE A 656 10.52 -7.23 -8.14
N ARG A 657 10.70 -6.41 -7.09
CA ARG A 657 9.59 -5.93 -6.27
C ARG A 657 8.48 -5.29 -7.10
N ARG A 658 8.85 -4.42 -8.04
CA ARG A 658 7.88 -3.79 -8.94
C ARG A 658 7.17 -4.83 -9.81
N GLN A 659 7.92 -5.72 -10.46
CA GLN A 659 7.37 -6.76 -11.35
C GLN A 659 6.39 -7.68 -10.64
N VAL A 660 6.74 -8.15 -9.44
CA VAL A 660 5.85 -9.01 -8.64
C VAL A 660 4.58 -8.25 -8.25
N ARG A 661 4.71 -7.02 -7.77
CA ARG A 661 3.59 -6.20 -7.37
C ARG A 661 2.61 -5.90 -8.50
N ASP A 662 3.15 -5.42 -9.62
CA ASP A 662 2.33 -5.09 -10.79
C ASP A 662 1.56 -6.34 -11.23
N MET A 663 2.22 -7.49 -11.27
CA MET A 663 1.57 -8.75 -11.65
C MET A 663 0.53 -9.21 -10.63
N LEU A 664 0.82 -9.13 -9.33
CA LEU A 664 -0.14 -9.51 -8.30
C LEU A 664 -1.36 -8.57 -8.26
N SER A 665 -1.19 -7.30 -8.65
CA SER A 665 -2.30 -6.38 -8.84
C SER A 665 -3.21 -6.81 -10.01
N VAL A 666 -2.62 -7.21 -11.13
CA VAL A 666 -3.37 -7.80 -12.27
C VAL A 666 -4.12 -9.04 -11.82
N LEU A 667 -3.47 -9.98 -11.13
CA LEU A 667 -4.11 -11.20 -10.64
C LEU A 667 -5.25 -10.92 -9.64
N SER A 668 -5.09 -9.94 -8.76
CA SER A 668 -6.12 -9.56 -7.80
C SER A 668 -7.38 -9.00 -8.50
N GLY A 669 -7.21 -8.19 -9.55
CA GLY A 669 -8.30 -7.70 -10.38
C GLY A 669 -9.04 -8.83 -11.09
N LEU A 670 -8.30 -9.72 -11.74
CA LEU A 670 -8.84 -10.89 -12.42
C LEU A 670 -9.54 -11.85 -11.45
N ALA A 671 -8.93 -12.11 -10.28
CA ALA A 671 -9.52 -13.00 -9.27
C ALA A 671 -10.89 -12.48 -8.78
N GLY A 672 -11.04 -11.17 -8.61
CA GLY A 672 -12.32 -10.56 -8.24
C GLY A 672 -13.41 -10.78 -9.28
N SER A 673 -13.08 -10.66 -10.57
CA SER A 673 -14.04 -10.84 -11.68
C SER A 673 -14.34 -12.30 -12.00
N HIS A 674 -13.41 -13.23 -11.77
CA HIS A 674 -13.53 -14.66 -12.09
C HIS A 674 -13.80 -15.55 -10.86
N GLY A 675 -13.82 -14.99 -9.64
CA GLY A 675 -14.06 -15.75 -8.40
C GLY A 675 -12.95 -16.77 -8.08
N LYS A 676 -11.67 -16.45 -8.37
CA LYS A 676 -10.52 -17.33 -8.20
C LYS A 676 -9.64 -16.93 -7.03
N LEU A 677 -8.84 -17.88 -6.52
CA LEU A 677 -7.75 -17.61 -5.59
C LEU A 677 -6.50 -17.16 -6.35
N THR A 678 -5.56 -16.50 -5.68
CA THR A 678 -4.32 -16.05 -6.30
C THR A 678 -3.08 -16.56 -5.57
N CYS A 679 -1.97 -16.74 -6.29
CA CYS A 679 -0.71 -17.17 -5.70
C CYS A 679 0.52 -16.70 -6.52
N LEU A 680 1.65 -16.52 -5.84
CA LEU A 680 2.97 -16.47 -6.46
C LEU A 680 3.52 -17.90 -6.44
N SER A 681 3.23 -18.63 -7.51
CA SER A 681 3.36 -20.08 -7.58
C SER A 681 4.80 -20.57 -7.68
N GLU A 682 5.71 -19.72 -8.20
CA GLU A 682 7.15 -19.90 -8.10
C GLU A 682 7.87 -18.56 -8.02
N THR A 683 8.88 -18.50 -7.16
CA THR A 683 9.74 -17.32 -7.05
C THR A 683 11.11 -17.65 -6.44
N GLY A 684 11.99 -16.69 -6.42
CA GLY A 684 13.28 -16.77 -5.71
C GLY A 684 14.38 -15.92 -6.31
N LEU A 685 15.46 -15.81 -5.53
CA LEU A 685 16.77 -15.30 -5.95
C LEU A 685 17.77 -16.44 -5.87
N GLU A 686 18.27 -16.93 -7.00
CA GLU A 686 19.22 -18.05 -7.01
C GLU A 686 20.51 -17.73 -6.25
N GLY A 687 20.82 -18.60 -5.28
CA GLY A 687 22.00 -18.46 -4.43
C GLY A 687 21.84 -17.39 -3.34
N LEU A 688 20.66 -16.82 -3.15
CA LEU A 688 20.32 -15.85 -2.09
C LEU A 688 21.42 -14.80 -1.85
N LYS A 689 21.87 -14.18 -2.93
CA LYS A 689 23.00 -13.25 -2.97
C LYS A 689 22.75 -11.96 -2.19
N ASP A 690 21.50 -11.66 -1.88
CA ASP A 690 21.10 -10.52 -1.04
C ASP A 690 20.85 -11.01 0.40
N PRO A 691 21.64 -10.55 1.40
CA PRO A 691 21.47 -10.98 2.78
C PRO A 691 20.14 -10.51 3.41
N HIS A 692 19.47 -9.52 2.81
CA HIS A 692 18.19 -8.95 3.26
C HIS A 692 17.03 -9.23 2.30
N TRP A 693 17.15 -10.23 1.45
CA TRP A 693 16.18 -10.52 0.40
C TRP A 693 14.77 -10.77 0.91
N TRP A 694 14.65 -11.41 2.05
CA TRP A 694 13.36 -11.79 2.62
C TRP A 694 12.56 -10.58 3.11
N CYS A 695 13.19 -9.71 3.90
CA CYS A 695 12.54 -8.55 4.50
C CYS A 695 12.50 -7.33 3.60
N ASP A 696 13.54 -7.11 2.77
CA ASP A 696 13.68 -5.90 1.97
C ASP A 696 13.21 -6.08 0.51
N VAL A 697 13.13 -7.32 0.01
CA VAL A 697 12.78 -7.60 -1.38
C VAL A 697 11.49 -8.40 -1.49
N LEU A 698 11.44 -9.65 -0.98
CA LEU A 698 10.26 -10.52 -1.14
C LEU A 698 9.07 -10.01 -0.33
N TYR A 699 9.24 -9.76 0.97
CA TYR A 699 8.11 -9.37 1.82
C TYR A 699 7.41 -8.10 1.32
N PRO A 700 8.13 -6.99 1.01
CA PRO A 700 7.47 -5.82 0.44
C PRO A 700 6.82 -6.08 -0.94
N ALA A 701 7.26 -7.09 -1.69
CA ALA A 701 6.66 -7.44 -2.97
C ALA A 701 5.30 -8.14 -2.83
N ILE A 702 5.08 -8.91 -1.75
CA ILE A 702 3.89 -9.73 -1.55
C ILE A 702 2.93 -9.24 -0.46
N ALA A 703 3.42 -8.43 0.48
CA ALA A 703 2.63 -7.93 1.61
C ALA A 703 1.36 -7.21 1.12
N GLY A 704 0.21 -7.56 1.71
CA GLY A 704 -1.08 -6.96 1.35
C GLY A 704 -1.62 -7.34 -0.04
N SER A 705 -0.97 -8.23 -0.80
CA SER A 705 -1.43 -8.64 -2.14
C SER A 705 -2.69 -9.52 -2.13
N GLY A 706 -3.02 -10.13 -0.98
CA GLY A 706 -4.16 -11.05 -0.87
C GLY A 706 -3.92 -12.43 -1.53
N ILE A 707 -2.67 -12.76 -1.89
CA ILE A 707 -2.36 -14.09 -2.42
C ILE A 707 -2.49 -15.15 -1.33
N ARG A 708 -2.88 -16.34 -1.74
CA ARG A 708 -3.03 -17.46 -0.83
C ARG A 708 -1.70 -18.03 -0.38
N TYR A 709 -0.74 -18.13 -1.29
CA TYR A 709 0.61 -18.61 -0.96
C TYR A 709 1.68 -18.01 -1.87
N VAL A 710 2.91 -18.06 -1.38
CA VAL A 710 4.14 -17.83 -2.13
C VAL A 710 5.02 -19.08 -2.01
N LEU A 711 5.61 -19.58 -3.11
CA LEU A 711 6.49 -20.73 -3.11
C LEU A 711 7.87 -20.36 -3.66
N THR A 712 8.91 -20.54 -2.85
CA THR A 712 10.28 -20.45 -3.32
C THR A 712 10.75 -21.80 -3.87
N TRP A 713 11.61 -21.72 -4.91
CA TRP A 713 12.10 -22.92 -5.58
C TRP A 713 13.04 -23.72 -4.68
N ARG A 714 13.50 -24.87 -5.15
CA ARG A 714 14.19 -25.90 -4.37
C ARG A 714 15.62 -25.55 -3.95
N ASN A 715 16.10 -26.22 -2.92
CA ASN A 715 17.52 -26.28 -2.52
C ASN A 715 18.14 -27.56 -3.08
N ALA A 716 18.80 -27.49 -4.22
CA ALA A 716 19.38 -28.69 -4.86
C ALA A 716 20.60 -29.22 -4.10
N HIS A 717 20.54 -30.45 -3.63
CA HIS A 717 21.64 -31.10 -2.93
C HIS A 717 22.80 -31.48 -3.85
N ASP A 718 22.54 -31.61 -5.14
CA ASP A 718 23.47 -32.07 -6.19
C ASP A 718 24.02 -30.95 -7.09
N LYS A 719 23.52 -29.71 -6.94
CA LYS A 719 23.91 -28.54 -7.77
C LYS A 719 24.36 -27.39 -6.88
N PRO A 720 25.66 -27.23 -6.60
CA PRO A 720 26.17 -26.11 -5.81
C PRO A 720 25.72 -24.76 -6.37
N GLY A 721 25.16 -23.89 -5.52
CA GLY A 721 24.67 -22.57 -5.89
C GLY A 721 23.22 -22.52 -6.37
N HIS A 722 22.57 -23.66 -6.61
CA HIS A 722 21.16 -23.73 -6.98
C HIS A 722 20.30 -23.95 -5.73
N PHE A 723 20.01 -22.86 -5.03
CA PHE A 723 19.19 -22.86 -3.81
C PHE A 723 18.43 -21.53 -3.67
N TYR A 724 17.25 -21.59 -3.04
CA TYR A 724 16.30 -20.49 -2.98
C TYR A 724 15.68 -20.29 -1.58
N ALA A 725 16.05 -21.11 -0.59
CA ALA A 725 15.70 -20.94 0.80
C ALA A 725 16.94 -21.10 1.70
N PRO A 726 16.98 -20.44 2.87
CA PRO A 726 18.11 -20.58 3.77
C PRO A 726 18.10 -21.95 4.45
N TRP A 727 19.28 -22.34 4.94
CA TRP A 727 19.47 -23.48 5.83
C TRP A 727 20.24 -23.02 7.07
N LYS A 728 20.26 -23.84 8.09
CA LYS A 728 20.92 -23.49 9.35
C LYS A 728 22.41 -23.19 9.17
N GLY A 729 22.84 -21.99 9.55
CA GLY A 729 24.20 -21.49 9.39
C GLY A 729 24.46 -20.73 8.10
N PHE A 730 23.43 -20.46 7.29
CA PHE A 730 23.54 -19.58 6.12
C PHE A 730 23.42 -18.10 6.50
N ASP A 731 24.12 -17.22 5.79
CA ASP A 731 24.30 -15.80 6.21
C ASP A 731 22.98 -15.02 6.34
N ASN A 732 21.90 -15.38 5.62
CA ASN A 732 20.63 -14.69 5.70
C ASN A 732 19.55 -15.41 6.54
N GLU A 733 19.93 -16.38 7.40
CA GLU A 733 18.95 -17.09 8.22
C GLU A 733 18.19 -16.18 9.19
N GLU A 734 18.83 -15.12 9.68
CA GLU A 734 18.18 -14.15 10.58
C GLU A 734 17.14 -13.31 9.85
N ASP A 735 17.44 -12.84 8.64
CA ASP A 735 16.49 -12.12 7.79
C ASP A 735 15.26 -12.99 7.47
N PHE A 736 15.47 -14.28 7.20
CA PHE A 736 14.37 -15.22 7.00
C PHE A 736 13.53 -15.44 8.28
N ARG A 737 14.17 -15.50 9.48
CA ARG A 737 13.41 -15.59 10.74
C ARG A 737 12.52 -14.38 10.95
N GLN A 738 13.02 -13.18 10.64
CA GLN A 738 12.23 -11.94 10.72
C GLN A 738 11.07 -11.95 9.71
N PHE A 739 11.30 -12.39 8.47
CA PHE A 739 10.24 -12.62 7.47
C PHE A 739 9.20 -13.63 7.98
N ALA A 740 9.64 -14.79 8.44
CA ALA A 740 8.77 -15.85 8.95
C ALA A 740 8.01 -15.46 10.24
N GLY A 741 8.47 -14.42 10.94
CA GLY A 741 7.84 -13.85 12.13
C GLY A 741 6.79 -12.76 11.84
N LYS A 742 6.57 -12.37 10.58
CA LYS A 742 5.53 -11.41 10.21
C LYS A 742 4.14 -11.99 10.47
N ASP A 743 3.22 -11.17 10.97
CA ASP A 743 1.86 -11.61 11.35
C ASP A 743 1.03 -12.14 10.16
N ASP A 744 1.30 -11.63 8.97
CA ASP A 744 0.64 -12.01 7.72
C ASP A 744 1.38 -13.11 6.93
N ILE A 745 2.47 -13.67 7.47
CA ILE A 745 3.19 -14.82 6.89
C ILE A 745 3.00 -16.06 7.77
N LYS A 746 2.49 -17.13 7.16
CA LYS A 746 2.19 -18.37 7.88
C LYS A 746 3.11 -19.51 7.48
N LEU A 747 3.73 -20.12 8.48
CA LEU A 747 4.37 -21.45 8.46
C LEU A 747 3.59 -22.40 9.40
N LEU A 748 3.85 -23.71 9.28
CA LEU A 748 3.21 -24.74 10.15
C LEU A 748 3.93 -24.89 11.48
#